data_e40541da5b52d29bdf7e69c419c1e78e
#
_entry.id   e40541da5b52d29bdf7e69c419c1e78e
#
_cell.length_a   1.000
_cell.length_b   1.000
_cell.length_c   1.000
_cell.angle_alpha   90.00
_cell.angle_beta   90.00
_cell.angle_gamma   90.00
#
_symmetry.space_group_name_H-M   'P 1'
#
loop_
_entity.id
_entity.type
_entity.pdbx_description
1 polymer ?
#
loop_
_entity_poly.entity_id
_entity_poly.type
_entity_poly.pdbx_seq_one_letter_code
_entity_poly.pdbx_strand_id
1 'polypeptide(L)'
;MALANAGSEAEPVEQSSHPEVEQHSTKVLMLGALGVVYGDIGTSPIYAFREALVASSGGNVAQRGDILGVLSLIIWSLTIIVTIKYIMFVLRADNRGEGGVLSLMALARGSFPKRSALILGIGIVGASLFFGDAVITPAISVLSAVEGMNVVTPTFQPYVVPLTLVILAMVFAVQRFGTGGVGLVFGPVTAVWFLAIGLSGLNHIIADPEILWAISPHYIVAFLINSPDVAFVTIGAIFLAVTGAEALYADLGHFGRKPIVLAWLAIVFPCLLLNYAGQGAFVLAKNGIVGHPFFEMNEGWTLIPMVVLATAATVIASQAVISGAFSLTRQAVQLNMLPRLEILHTSEKQSGQIYMPRVNLLLALAVMLLVVGFGESSRLASAYGISVTGNMLVTTVLLYVVMTRIWKWQLWLAVSLTALFAFIDVGFFASNIVKVFEGGWASLAVAFTIVLAMWTWVRGSRYLFDKTRRNEIPLDFLAGNLLKKKPQLVSGTAVFLTSDPLSAPTALMHSLKHYKVLHEQNVILSVVTAPQPVVPDSDRVKMETVNELFMRVTLTFGYMEQPNIPRALAICRKQGWKFDIMTTSFFLSRRSLKASPNSGMPVWQDRLFIGLARTAADATEYFQIPTGRVVEIGTQVAI
;
A
#
# COMPACT_ATOMS: atom_id res chain seq x y z
N MET A 1 29.16 -19.94 -69.98
CA MET A 1 29.67 -20.99 -69.10
C MET A 1 29.41 -20.59 -67.70
N ALA A 2 28.64 -21.36 -67.04
CA ALA A 2 28.01 -21.29 -65.74
C ALA A 2 28.71 -20.46 -64.64
N LEU A 3 27.95 -19.66 -63.93
CA LEU A 3 28.14 -19.39 -62.45
C LEU A 3 26.79 -19.34 -61.77
N ALA A 4 26.74 -20.16 -60.79
CA ALA A 4 25.53 -20.55 -60.04
C ALA A 4 25.04 -19.47 -59.09
N ASN A 5 23.71 -19.45 -58.93
CA ASN A 5 22.96 -18.84 -57.85
C ASN A 5 23.42 -19.37 -56.49
N ALA A 6 23.71 -18.45 -55.57
CA ALA A 6 23.66 -18.69 -54.13
C ALA A 6 22.61 -17.76 -53.54
N GLY A 7 21.40 -18.29 -53.38
CA GLY A 7 20.37 -17.67 -52.59
C GLY A 7 20.77 -17.77 -51.12
N SER A 8 20.93 -16.64 -50.42
CA SER A 8 20.98 -16.58 -48.99
C SER A 8 19.56 -16.54 -48.47
N GLU A 9 19.08 -17.66 -47.93
CA GLU A 9 17.92 -17.72 -47.09
C GLU A 9 18.17 -16.84 -45.84
N ALA A 10 17.40 -15.78 -45.70
CA ALA A 10 17.36 -14.98 -44.50
C ALA A 10 16.66 -15.82 -43.44
N GLU A 11 17.42 -16.23 -42.42
CA GLU A 11 16.85 -16.82 -41.19
C GLU A 11 15.83 -15.83 -40.58
N PRO A 12 14.68 -16.33 -40.09
CA PRO A 12 13.69 -15.50 -39.41
C PRO A 12 14.32 -14.96 -38.12
N VAL A 13 14.37 -13.64 -38.01
CA VAL A 13 14.76 -12.94 -36.78
C VAL A 13 13.86 -13.44 -35.66
N GLU A 14 14.42 -14.22 -34.72
CA GLU A 14 13.79 -14.59 -33.47
C GLU A 14 13.20 -13.34 -32.84
N GLN A 15 11.88 -13.32 -32.74
CA GLN A 15 11.16 -12.38 -31.90
C GLN A 15 11.70 -12.52 -30.48
N SER A 16 12.40 -11.49 -30.01
CA SER A 16 12.88 -11.39 -28.64
C SER A 16 11.68 -11.65 -27.71
N SER A 17 11.67 -12.83 -27.14
CA SER A 17 10.74 -13.26 -26.10
C SER A 17 10.73 -12.19 -25.01
N HIS A 18 9.54 -11.60 -24.80
CA HIS A 18 9.21 -11.02 -23.50
C HIS A 18 9.60 -12.05 -22.44
N PRO A 19 10.18 -11.65 -21.28
CA PRO A 19 10.37 -12.60 -20.21
C PRO A 19 8.99 -13.21 -19.95
N GLU A 20 8.87 -14.51 -20.18
CA GLU A 20 7.68 -15.29 -19.85
C GLU A 20 7.44 -15.03 -18.36
N VAL A 21 6.41 -14.27 -18.06
CA VAL A 21 5.81 -14.29 -16.72
C VAL A 21 5.37 -15.74 -16.55
N GLU A 22 6.11 -16.50 -15.74
CA GLU A 22 5.73 -17.86 -15.39
C GLU A 22 4.24 -17.81 -15.02
N GLN A 23 3.40 -18.39 -15.87
CA GLN A 23 1.95 -18.48 -15.63
C GLN A 23 1.76 -19.48 -14.51
N HIS A 24 1.91 -19.00 -13.27
CA HIS A 24 1.58 -19.80 -12.11
C HIS A 24 0.12 -20.28 -12.22
N SER A 25 -0.10 -21.57 -12.00
CA SER A 25 -1.45 -22.14 -11.97
C SER A 25 -2.34 -21.33 -11.03
N THR A 26 -3.59 -21.07 -11.43
CA THR A 26 -4.59 -20.36 -10.60
C THR A 26 -4.67 -20.93 -9.17
N LYS A 27 -4.43 -22.23 -8.99
CA LYS A 27 -4.40 -22.88 -7.67
C LYS A 27 -3.22 -22.41 -6.81
N VAL A 28 -2.04 -22.22 -7.40
CA VAL A 28 -0.84 -21.74 -6.70
C VAL A 28 -1.04 -20.28 -6.30
N LEU A 29 -1.57 -19.45 -7.20
CA LEU A 29 -1.91 -18.06 -6.90
C LEU A 29 -3.00 -17.94 -5.84
N MET A 30 -4.01 -18.82 -5.86
CA MET A 30 -5.05 -18.89 -4.84
C MET A 30 -4.46 -19.24 -3.46
N LEU A 31 -3.55 -20.21 -3.40
CA LEU A 31 -2.86 -20.59 -2.17
C LEU A 31 -1.96 -19.44 -1.65
N GLY A 32 -1.26 -18.75 -2.55
CA GLY A 32 -0.49 -17.55 -2.20
C GLY A 32 -1.37 -16.43 -1.66
N ALA A 33 -2.53 -16.19 -2.30
CA ALA A 33 -3.50 -15.21 -1.84
C ALA A 33 -4.06 -15.54 -0.45
N LEU A 34 -4.28 -16.82 -0.11
CA LEU A 34 -4.69 -17.22 1.25
C LEU A 34 -3.67 -16.75 2.30
N GLY A 35 -2.37 -16.90 2.00
CA GLY A 35 -1.31 -16.53 2.95
C GLY A 35 -1.11 -15.03 3.12
N VAL A 36 -1.13 -14.29 2.03
CA VAL A 36 -0.76 -12.86 2.05
C VAL A 36 -2.01 -11.97 2.15
N VAL A 37 -2.99 -12.19 1.27
CA VAL A 37 -4.16 -11.29 1.16
C VAL A 37 -5.13 -11.46 2.33
N TYR A 38 -5.34 -12.69 2.78
CA TYR A 38 -6.36 -13.03 3.78
C TYR A 38 -5.81 -13.27 5.19
N GLY A 39 -4.50 -13.01 5.40
CA GLY A 39 -3.88 -13.14 6.72
C GLY A 39 -4.58 -12.29 7.77
N ASP A 40 -4.75 -11.01 7.50
CA ASP A 40 -5.30 -10.03 8.45
C ASP A 40 -6.78 -10.33 8.78
N ILE A 41 -7.65 -10.44 7.77
CA ILE A 41 -9.07 -10.77 7.99
C ILE A 41 -9.25 -12.15 8.63
N GLY A 42 -8.31 -13.07 8.39
CA GLY A 42 -8.30 -14.41 8.97
C GLY A 42 -7.96 -14.44 10.45
N THR A 43 -7.28 -13.42 10.99
CA THR A 43 -6.95 -13.32 12.41
C THR A 43 -7.99 -12.56 13.22
N SER A 44 -8.91 -11.83 12.57
CA SER A 44 -10.00 -11.10 13.24
C SER A 44 -10.88 -11.96 14.16
N PRO A 45 -11.19 -13.25 13.87
CA PRO A 45 -11.97 -14.10 14.77
C PRO A 45 -11.38 -14.27 16.17
N ILE A 46 -10.08 -14.08 16.34
CA ILE A 46 -9.39 -14.22 17.64
C ILE A 46 -9.92 -13.21 18.66
N TYR A 47 -10.31 -12.00 18.18
CA TYR A 47 -10.69 -10.89 19.06
C TYR A 47 -12.03 -10.22 18.70
N ALA A 48 -12.43 -10.16 17.42
CA ALA A 48 -13.53 -9.32 16.98
C ALA A 48 -14.89 -9.72 17.57
N PHE A 49 -15.19 -11.00 17.66
CA PHE A 49 -16.46 -11.47 18.24
C PHE A 49 -16.55 -11.17 19.73
N ARG A 50 -15.46 -11.41 20.49
CA ARG A 50 -15.36 -11.09 21.92
C ARG A 50 -15.62 -9.60 22.16
N GLU A 51 -14.91 -8.73 21.45
CA GLU A 51 -15.04 -7.27 21.59
C GLU A 51 -16.47 -6.79 21.27
N ALA A 52 -17.10 -7.37 20.25
CA ALA A 52 -18.48 -7.07 19.88
C ALA A 52 -19.48 -7.53 20.95
N LEU A 53 -19.28 -8.71 21.55
CA LEU A 53 -20.13 -9.19 22.64
C LEU A 53 -19.95 -8.40 23.94
N VAL A 54 -18.73 -8.06 24.31
CA VAL A 54 -18.47 -7.19 25.47
C VAL A 54 -19.15 -5.84 25.30
N ALA A 55 -19.07 -5.27 24.08
CA ALA A 55 -19.75 -4.02 23.76
C ALA A 55 -21.28 -4.14 23.82
N SER A 56 -21.85 -5.28 23.38
CA SER A 56 -23.31 -5.49 23.35
C SER A 56 -23.91 -5.79 24.71
N SER A 57 -23.17 -6.45 25.60
CA SER A 57 -23.63 -6.84 26.93
C SER A 57 -23.27 -5.85 28.05
N GLY A 58 -22.48 -4.80 27.73
CA GLY A 58 -21.94 -3.88 28.72
C GLY A 58 -21.04 -4.58 29.75
N GLY A 59 -20.43 -5.71 29.40
CA GLY A 59 -19.62 -6.55 30.29
C GLY A 59 -20.44 -7.50 31.19
N ASN A 60 -21.75 -7.55 31.01
CA ASN A 60 -22.65 -8.50 31.67
C ASN A 60 -22.78 -9.82 30.91
N VAL A 61 -23.63 -10.72 31.40
CA VAL A 61 -23.98 -11.96 30.68
C VAL A 61 -24.75 -11.61 29.41
N ALA A 62 -24.24 -12.05 28.25
CA ALA A 62 -24.86 -11.82 26.96
C ALA A 62 -26.13 -12.68 26.79
N GLN A 63 -27.25 -12.08 26.45
CA GLN A 63 -28.49 -12.79 26.18
C GLN A 63 -28.48 -13.40 24.79
N ARG A 64 -29.33 -14.41 24.53
CA ARG A 64 -29.45 -15.03 23.19
C ARG A 64 -29.74 -14.01 22.10
N GLY A 65 -30.58 -13.00 22.37
CA GLY A 65 -30.90 -11.92 21.44
C GLY A 65 -29.68 -11.09 21.07
N ASP A 66 -28.80 -10.78 22.02
CA ASP A 66 -27.57 -10.01 21.78
C ASP A 66 -26.59 -10.82 20.95
N ILE A 67 -26.42 -12.12 21.25
CA ILE A 67 -25.51 -13.00 20.51
C ILE A 67 -25.97 -13.15 19.07
N LEU A 68 -27.27 -13.40 18.81
CA LEU A 68 -27.81 -13.49 17.47
C LEU A 68 -27.73 -12.15 16.71
N GLY A 69 -27.96 -11.02 17.40
CA GLY A 69 -27.83 -9.68 16.84
C GLY A 69 -26.40 -9.35 16.42
N VAL A 70 -25.43 -9.61 17.29
CA VAL A 70 -23.99 -9.42 17.02
C VAL A 70 -23.53 -10.32 15.85
N LEU A 71 -23.89 -11.60 15.88
CA LEU A 71 -23.56 -12.52 14.78
C LEU A 71 -24.17 -12.08 13.45
N SER A 72 -25.45 -11.69 13.47
CA SER A 72 -26.12 -11.19 12.25
C SER A 72 -25.42 -9.95 11.71
N LEU A 73 -25.04 -9.00 12.57
CA LEU A 73 -24.27 -7.83 12.16
C LEU A 73 -22.90 -8.21 11.57
N ILE A 74 -22.16 -9.17 12.15
CA ILE A 74 -20.88 -9.65 11.59
C ILE A 74 -21.09 -10.30 10.22
N ILE A 75 -22.05 -11.22 10.09
CA ILE A 75 -22.34 -11.93 8.84
C ILE A 75 -22.67 -10.96 7.71
N TRP A 76 -23.55 -9.99 7.97
CA TRP A 76 -23.95 -9.02 6.96
C TRP A 76 -22.88 -7.96 6.69
N SER A 77 -22.05 -7.61 7.69
CA SER A 77 -20.88 -6.75 7.47
C SER A 77 -19.86 -7.42 6.55
N LEU A 78 -19.51 -8.69 6.77
CA LEU A 78 -18.65 -9.47 5.88
C LEU A 78 -19.27 -9.61 4.48
N THR A 79 -20.59 -9.80 4.40
CA THR A 79 -21.29 -9.91 3.13
C THR A 79 -21.30 -8.58 2.37
N ILE A 80 -21.71 -7.48 3.00
CA ILE A 80 -21.88 -6.21 2.29
C ILE A 80 -20.53 -5.53 2.04
N ILE A 81 -19.68 -5.45 3.08
CA ILE A 81 -18.41 -4.73 2.95
C ILE A 81 -17.39 -5.58 2.20
N VAL A 82 -17.07 -6.78 2.67
CA VAL A 82 -15.98 -7.53 2.04
C VAL A 82 -16.44 -8.13 0.71
N THR A 83 -17.56 -8.87 0.70
CA THR A 83 -17.98 -9.58 -0.51
C THR A 83 -18.52 -8.61 -1.57
N ILE A 84 -19.50 -7.76 -1.22
CA ILE A 84 -20.12 -6.90 -2.23
C ILE A 84 -19.21 -5.70 -2.54
N LYS A 85 -18.87 -4.87 -1.55
CA LYS A 85 -18.11 -3.64 -1.80
C LYS A 85 -16.71 -3.94 -2.33
N TYR A 86 -15.89 -4.75 -1.62
CA TYR A 86 -14.50 -4.97 -2.02
C TYR A 86 -14.36 -6.01 -3.13
N ILE A 87 -14.85 -7.23 -2.96
CA ILE A 87 -14.65 -8.32 -3.93
C ILE A 87 -15.39 -8.07 -5.25
N MET A 88 -16.63 -7.56 -5.21
CA MET A 88 -17.40 -7.36 -6.44
C MET A 88 -17.10 -6.04 -7.13
N PHE A 89 -16.90 -4.93 -6.38
CA PHE A 89 -16.75 -3.59 -6.96
C PHE A 89 -15.33 -3.04 -6.86
N VAL A 90 -14.73 -2.92 -5.67
CA VAL A 90 -13.42 -2.28 -5.51
C VAL A 90 -12.32 -3.01 -6.28
N LEU A 91 -12.31 -4.35 -6.27
CA LEU A 91 -11.34 -5.14 -7.06
C LEU A 91 -11.50 -4.99 -8.59
N ARG A 92 -12.59 -4.38 -9.07
CA ARG A 92 -12.72 -4.02 -10.50
C ARG A 92 -12.14 -2.65 -10.82
N ALA A 93 -11.92 -1.81 -9.81
CA ALA A 93 -11.35 -0.50 -9.97
C ALA A 93 -9.81 -0.57 -9.96
N ASP A 94 -9.27 -1.54 -10.67
CA ASP A 94 -7.84 -1.71 -10.84
C ASP A 94 -7.27 -0.68 -11.83
N ASN A 95 -6.05 -0.25 -11.60
CA ASN A 95 -5.29 0.54 -12.54
C ASN A 95 -4.30 -0.38 -13.27
N ARG A 96 -4.71 -0.97 -14.40
CA ARG A 96 -3.92 -1.93 -15.19
C ARG A 96 -3.38 -3.10 -14.34
N GLY A 97 -4.25 -3.66 -13.51
CA GLY A 97 -3.92 -4.77 -12.63
C GLY A 97 -3.48 -4.39 -11.22
N GLU A 98 -3.09 -3.13 -10.97
CA GLU A 98 -2.66 -2.66 -9.64
C GLU A 98 -3.84 -2.12 -8.82
N GLY A 99 -3.81 -2.41 -7.52
CA GLY A 99 -4.81 -1.97 -6.55
C GLY A 99 -4.26 -1.04 -5.45
N GLY A 100 -5.08 -0.85 -4.42
CA GLY A 100 -4.77 0.00 -3.27
C GLY A 100 -5.23 1.45 -3.43
N VAL A 101 -5.32 2.16 -2.30
CA VAL A 101 -5.90 3.51 -2.23
C VAL A 101 -5.17 4.53 -3.12
N LEU A 102 -3.83 4.44 -3.24
CA LEU A 102 -3.06 5.35 -4.10
C LEU A 102 -3.23 5.03 -5.60
N SER A 103 -3.38 3.75 -5.95
CA SER A 103 -3.70 3.32 -7.31
C SER A 103 -5.09 3.83 -7.72
N LEU A 104 -6.08 3.67 -6.83
CA LEU A 104 -7.43 4.20 -7.03
C LEU A 104 -7.45 5.73 -7.15
N MET A 105 -6.66 6.42 -6.32
CA MET A 105 -6.49 7.87 -6.40
C MET A 105 -5.84 8.29 -7.72
N ALA A 106 -4.79 7.60 -8.19
CA ALA A 106 -4.14 7.90 -9.46
C ALA A 106 -5.10 7.74 -10.64
N LEU A 107 -5.91 6.66 -10.62
CA LEU A 107 -6.96 6.38 -11.59
C LEU A 107 -8.04 7.48 -11.60
N ALA A 108 -8.56 7.85 -10.44
CA ALA A 108 -9.55 8.90 -10.27
C ALA A 108 -9.01 10.28 -10.70
N ARG A 109 -7.76 10.59 -10.34
CA ARG A 109 -7.09 11.85 -10.68
C ARG A 109 -6.91 12.04 -12.17
N GLY A 110 -6.52 10.98 -12.88
CA GLY A 110 -6.36 10.99 -14.34
C GLY A 110 -7.68 11.30 -15.06
N SER A 111 -8.81 10.86 -14.51
CA SER A 111 -10.14 11.08 -15.10
C SER A 111 -10.78 12.43 -14.77
N PHE A 112 -10.24 13.19 -13.78
CA PHE A 112 -10.85 14.44 -13.31
C PHE A 112 -9.84 15.57 -13.09
N PRO A 113 -9.22 16.11 -14.16
CA PRO A 113 -8.13 17.10 -14.09
C PRO A 113 -8.48 18.37 -13.30
N LYS A 114 -9.73 18.86 -13.43
CA LYS A 114 -10.19 20.10 -12.77
C LYS A 114 -10.19 20.01 -11.24
N ARG A 115 -10.30 18.81 -10.65
CA ARG A 115 -10.28 18.57 -9.20
C ARG A 115 -9.08 17.72 -8.75
N SER A 116 -8.02 17.71 -9.56
CA SER A 116 -6.80 16.91 -9.32
C SER A 116 -6.20 17.14 -7.92
N ALA A 117 -6.20 18.38 -7.42
CA ALA A 117 -5.68 18.71 -6.10
C ALA A 117 -6.53 18.13 -4.95
N LEU A 118 -7.86 18.14 -5.09
CA LEU A 118 -8.77 17.57 -4.11
C LEU A 118 -8.61 16.04 -4.05
N ILE A 119 -8.59 15.38 -5.21
CA ILE A 119 -8.41 13.92 -5.30
C ILE A 119 -7.05 13.51 -4.72
N LEU A 120 -5.99 14.29 -4.98
CA LEU A 120 -4.68 14.08 -4.36
C LEU A 120 -4.75 14.18 -2.83
N GLY A 121 -5.44 15.20 -2.30
CA GLY A 121 -5.64 15.37 -0.86
C GLY A 121 -6.38 14.19 -0.23
N ILE A 122 -7.46 13.71 -0.88
CA ILE A 122 -8.21 12.53 -0.44
C ILE A 122 -7.30 11.28 -0.44
N GLY A 123 -6.48 11.11 -1.49
CA GLY A 123 -5.53 9.99 -1.56
C GLY A 123 -4.44 10.05 -0.48
N ILE A 124 -3.93 11.24 -0.16
CA ILE A 124 -2.97 11.44 0.94
C ILE A 124 -3.60 11.01 2.27
N VAL A 125 -4.84 11.44 2.54
CA VAL A 125 -5.55 11.04 3.78
C VAL A 125 -5.74 9.53 3.82
N GLY A 126 -6.21 8.89 2.74
CA GLY A 126 -6.40 7.45 2.70
C GLY A 126 -5.09 6.67 2.91
N ALA A 127 -4.02 7.04 2.20
CA ALA A 127 -2.71 6.43 2.39
C ALA A 127 -2.22 6.57 3.84
N SER A 128 -2.42 7.75 4.45
CA SER A 128 -1.99 8.00 5.82
C SER A 128 -2.79 7.20 6.85
N LEU A 129 -4.09 7.02 6.63
CA LEU A 129 -4.94 6.16 7.45
C LEU A 129 -4.53 4.68 7.32
N PHE A 130 -4.14 4.23 6.12
CA PHE A 130 -3.59 2.89 5.92
C PHE A 130 -2.30 2.67 6.74
N PHE A 131 -1.42 3.68 6.86
CA PHE A 131 -0.26 3.56 7.74
C PHE A 131 -0.65 3.48 9.22
N GLY A 132 -1.72 4.18 9.63
CA GLY A 132 -2.29 4.04 10.97
C GLY A 132 -2.75 2.61 11.25
N ASP A 133 -3.40 1.99 10.28
CA ASP A 133 -3.79 0.57 10.27
C ASP A 133 -2.55 -0.35 10.33
N ALA A 134 -1.57 -0.14 9.46
CA ALA A 134 -0.37 -0.95 9.36
C ALA A 134 0.50 -0.97 10.64
N VAL A 135 0.35 0.02 11.53
CA VAL A 135 1.01 0.02 12.84
C VAL A 135 0.21 -0.79 13.87
N ILE A 136 -1.12 -0.76 13.82
CA ILE A 136 -1.95 -1.41 14.84
C ILE A 136 -2.15 -2.90 14.54
N THR A 137 -2.34 -3.29 13.30
CA THR A 137 -2.62 -4.67 12.91
C THR A 137 -1.60 -5.69 13.43
N PRO A 138 -0.26 -5.50 13.28
CA PRO A 138 0.70 -6.43 13.87
C PRO A 138 0.63 -6.47 15.40
N ALA A 139 0.40 -5.31 16.04
CA ALA A 139 0.31 -5.22 17.49
C ALA A 139 -0.87 -6.02 18.05
N ILE A 140 -2.09 -5.76 17.54
CA ILE A 140 -3.30 -6.40 18.05
C ILE A 140 -3.34 -7.90 17.73
N SER A 141 -2.94 -8.28 16.50
CA SER A 141 -3.02 -9.67 16.06
C SER A 141 -2.07 -10.57 16.85
N VAL A 142 -0.79 -10.18 17.00
CA VAL A 142 0.18 -10.99 17.74
C VAL A 142 -0.15 -10.99 19.23
N LEU A 143 -0.53 -9.82 19.80
CA LEU A 143 -0.87 -9.73 21.21
C LEU A 143 -2.08 -10.61 21.56
N SER A 144 -3.16 -10.58 20.75
CA SER A 144 -4.34 -11.40 20.97
C SER A 144 -4.08 -12.91 20.84
N ALA A 145 -3.19 -13.31 19.92
CA ALA A 145 -2.80 -14.71 19.79
C ALA A 145 -1.99 -15.19 21.01
N VAL A 146 -1.07 -14.35 21.51
CA VAL A 146 -0.26 -14.65 22.70
C VAL A 146 -1.13 -14.64 23.97
N GLU A 147 -2.14 -13.77 24.06
CA GLU A 147 -3.15 -13.79 25.16
C GLU A 147 -3.87 -15.14 25.25
N GLY A 148 -4.00 -15.89 24.16
CA GLY A 148 -4.53 -17.26 24.18
C GLY A 148 -3.78 -18.21 25.12
N MET A 149 -2.51 -17.94 25.43
CA MET A 149 -1.76 -18.70 26.42
C MET A 149 -2.30 -18.54 27.85
N ASN A 150 -2.99 -17.41 28.15
CA ASN A 150 -3.62 -17.21 29.45
C ASN A 150 -4.80 -18.17 29.69
N VAL A 151 -5.43 -18.65 28.60
CA VAL A 151 -6.48 -19.66 28.67
C VAL A 151 -5.89 -21.03 29.03
N VAL A 152 -4.65 -21.32 28.61
CA VAL A 152 -3.93 -22.53 28.96
C VAL A 152 -3.52 -22.49 30.45
N THR A 153 -2.94 -21.37 30.90
CA THR A 153 -2.61 -21.14 32.31
C THR A 153 -2.46 -19.63 32.59
N PRO A 154 -3.11 -19.11 33.62
CA PRO A 154 -3.03 -17.70 34.02
C PRO A 154 -1.62 -17.23 34.40
N THR A 155 -0.71 -18.15 34.71
CA THR A 155 0.69 -17.86 35.04
C THR A 155 1.44 -17.16 33.89
N PHE A 156 0.97 -17.26 32.64
CA PHE A 156 1.59 -16.62 31.49
C PHE A 156 1.29 -15.13 31.36
N GLN A 157 0.34 -14.58 32.08
CA GLN A 157 -0.06 -13.17 31.94
C GLN A 157 1.09 -12.15 31.98
N PRO A 158 2.09 -12.24 32.88
CA PRO A 158 3.23 -11.32 32.90
C PRO A 158 4.14 -11.43 31.68
N TYR A 159 4.09 -12.56 30.97
CA TYR A 159 4.95 -12.85 29.82
C TYR A 159 4.31 -12.50 28.48
N VAL A 160 3.02 -12.16 28.44
CA VAL A 160 2.28 -11.85 27.20
C VAL A 160 2.93 -10.70 26.44
N VAL A 161 3.14 -9.56 27.09
CA VAL A 161 3.76 -8.39 26.45
C VAL A 161 5.22 -8.65 26.05
N PRO A 162 6.11 -9.18 26.92
CA PRO A 162 7.47 -9.52 26.52
C PRO A 162 7.56 -10.50 25.36
N LEU A 163 6.75 -11.55 25.35
CA LEU A 163 6.74 -12.54 24.28
C LEU A 163 6.24 -11.94 22.97
N THR A 164 5.19 -11.11 23.02
CA THR A 164 4.71 -10.35 21.85
C THR A 164 5.80 -9.47 21.27
N LEU A 165 6.54 -8.73 22.10
CA LEU A 165 7.67 -7.90 21.65
C LEU A 165 8.77 -8.72 20.99
N VAL A 166 9.11 -9.90 21.52
CA VAL A 166 10.10 -10.80 20.92
C VAL A 166 9.64 -11.30 19.56
N ILE A 167 8.38 -11.74 19.45
CA ILE A 167 7.81 -12.21 18.18
C ILE A 167 7.82 -11.08 17.14
N LEU A 168 7.35 -9.88 17.51
CA LEU A 168 7.34 -8.73 16.61
C LEU A 168 8.75 -8.30 16.21
N ALA A 169 9.71 -8.29 17.15
CA ALA A 169 11.11 -8.01 16.83
C ALA A 169 11.68 -8.99 15.80
N MET A 170 11.37 -10.29 15.92
CA MET A 170 11.74 -11.30 14.93
C MET A 170 11.05 -11.04 13.58
N VAL A 171 9.76 -10.71 13.56
CA VAL A 171 9.02 -10.38 12.33
C VAL A 171 9.69 -9.22 11.58
N PHE A 172 10.00 -8.12 12.28
CA PHE A 172 10.66 -6.97 11.67
C PHE A 172 12.11 -7.23 11.27
N ALA A 173 12.84 -8.06 12.02
CA ALA A 173 14.22 -8.43 11.71
C ALA A 173 14.32 -9.31 10.45
N VAL A 174 13.36 -10.20 10.23
CA VAL A 174 13.31 -11.11 9.07
C VAL A 174 12.97 -10.38 7.77
N GLN A 175 12.32 -9.20 7.82
CA GLN A 175 11.94 -8.42 6.63
C GLN A 175 13.10 -8.18 5.65
N ARG A 176 14.31 -7.97 6.16
CA ARG A 176 15.51 -7.71 5.32
C ARG A 176 15.90 -8.87 4.41
N PHE A 177 15.49 -10.09 4.74
CA PHE A 177 15.78 -11.28 3.93
C PHE A 177 14.75 -11.53 2.82
N GLY A 178 13.69 -10.72 2.81
CA GLY A 178 12.59 -10.85 1.87
C GLY A 178 11.60 -11.97 2.19
N THR A 179 10.43 -11.89 1.58
CA THR A 179 9.33 -12.85 1.81
C THR A 179 9.32 -13.99 0.80
N GLY A 180 10.25 -14.00 -0.20
CA GLY A 180 10.22 -14.96 -1.32
C GLY A 180 10.31 -16.43 -0.95
N GLY A 181 11.21 -16.76 -0.04
CA GLY A 181 11.34 -18.15 0.45
C GLY A 181 10.28 -18.53 1.48
N VAL A 182 9.89 -17.58 2.31
CA VAL A 182 8.91 -17.79 3.40
C VAL A 182 7.47 -17.76 2.86
N GLY A 183 7.21 -17.00 1.80
CA GLY A 183 5.89 -16.88 1.17
C GLY A 183 5.33 -18.21 0.65
N LEU A 184 6.18 -19.16 0.25
CA LEU A 184 5.76 -20.51 -0.15
C LEU A 184 5.14 -21.30 1.01
N VAL A 185 5.52 -21.00 2.25
CA VAL A 185 5.01 -21.67 3.46
C VAL A 185 3.74 -20.97 3.97
N PHE A 186 3.57 -19.68 3.70
CA PHE A 186 2.43 -18.90 4.19
C PHE A 186 1.10 -19.45 3.70
N GLY A 187 0.97 -19.75 2.41
CA GLY A 187 -0.25 -20.29 1.84
C GLY A 187 -0.73 -21.58 2.52
N PRO A 188 0.09 -22.63 2.60
CA PRO A 188 -0.27 -23.87 3.29
C PRO A 188 -0.62 -23.67 4.76
N VAL A 189 0.16 -22.90 5.52
CA VAL A 189 -0.11 -22.63 6.94
C VAL A 189 -1.45 -21.90 7.11
N THR A 190 -1.72 -20.89 6.30
CA THR A 190 -2.98 -20.15 6.36
C THR A 190 -4.16 -20.98 5.87
N ALA A 191 -3.97 -21.89 4.90
CA ALA A 191 -5.00 -22.84 4.50
C ALA A 191 -5.37 -23.78 5.66
N VAL A 192 -4.38 -24.33 6.37
CA VAL A 192 -4.60 -25.13 7.59
C VAL A 192 -5.29 -24.29 8.67
N TRP A 193 -4.90 -23.03 8.83
CA TRP A 193 -5.54 -22.10 9.75
C TRP A 193 -7.05 -21.94 9.47
N PHE A 194 -7.44 -21.59 8.22
CA PHE A 194 -8.85 -21.44 7.86
C PHE A 194 -9.65 -22.74 8.07
N LEU A 195 -9.09 -23.88 7.69
CA LEU A 195 -9.73 -25.16 7.91
C LEU A 195 -9.89 -25.45 9.41
N ALA A 196 -8.87 -25.18 10.22
CA ALA A 196 -8.91 -25.42 11.67
C ALA A 196 -9.99 -24.55 12.34
N ILE A 197 -10.05 -23.23 12.03
CA ILE A 197 -11.07 -22.36 12.61
C ILE A 197 -12.48 -22.71 12.14
N GLY A 198 -12.64 -23.09 10.86
CA GLY A 198 -13.92 -23.53 10.31
C GLY A 198 -14.43 -24.83 10.94
N LEU A 199 -13.56 -25.83 11.11
CA LEU A 199 -13.90 -27.11 11.76
C LEU A 199 -14.19 -26.93 13.24
N SER A 200 -13.40 -26.09 13.95
CA SER A 200 -13.66 -25.77 15.34
C SER A 200 -15.03 -25.13 15.51
N GLY A 201 -15.41 -24.18 14.63
CA GLY A 201 -16.75 -23.57 14.64
C GLY A 201 -17.86 -24.55 14.33
N LEU A 202 -17.68 -25.41 13.32
CA LEU A 202 -18.68 -26.40 12.90
C LEU A 202 -19.03 -27.37 14.02
N ASN A 203 -18.06 -27.78 14.84
CA ASN A 203 -18.28 -28.67 15.96
C ASN A 203 -19.31 -28.11 16.98
N HIS A 204 -19.26 -26.81 17.27
CA HIS A 204 -20.20 -26.16 18.17
C HIS A 204 -21.56 -25.85 17.52
N ILE A 205 -21.59 -25.57 16.22
CA ILE A 205 -22.85 -25.39 15.47
C ILE A 205 -23.66 -26.68 15.45
N ILE A 206 -23.03 -27.84 15.33
CA ILE A 206 -23.73 -29.13 15.37
C ILE A 206 -24.43 -29.34 16.72
N ALA A 207 -23.87 -28.82 17.82
CA ALA A 207 -24.46 -28.90 19.14
C ALA A 207 -25.66 -27.94 19.33
N ASP A 208 -25.63 -26.74 18.72
CA ASP A 208 -26.75 -25.78 18.71
C ASP A 208 -26.96 -25.22 17.29
N PRO A 209 -27.68 -25.94 16.41
CA PRO A 209 -27.92 -25.49 15.02
C PRO A 209 -28.79 -24.23 14.92
N GLU A 210 -29.53 -23.87 15.95
CA GLU A 210 -30.39 -22.68 15.95
C GLU A 210 -29.58 -21.37 15.90
N ILE A 211 -28.27 -21.42 16.18
CA ILE A 211 -27.37 -20.27 16.00
C ILE A 211 -27.36 -19.77 14.55
N LEU A 212 -27.65 -20.64 13.57
CA LEU A 212 -27.72 -20.29 12.16
C LEU A 212 -28.90 -19.34 11.83
N TRP A 213 -29.85 -19.17 12.73
CA TRP A 213 -30.89 -18.16 12.57
C TRP A 213 -30.30 -16.73 12.48
N ALA A 214 -29.09 -16.51 13.01
CA ALA A 214 -28.37 -15.26 12.86
C ALA A 214 -28.09 -14.84 11.39
N ILE A 215 -28.24 -15.76 10.42
CA ILE A 215 -28.16 -15.43 8.99
C ILE A 215 -29.30 -14.47 8.60
N SER A 216 -30.43 -14.53 9.30
CA SER A 216 -31.55 -13.65 9.01
C SER A 216 -31.30 -12.22 9.48
N PRO A 217 -31.44 -11.21 8.57
CA PRO A 217 -31.16 -9.80 8.90
C PRO A 217 -32.16 -9.20 9.89
N HIS A 218 -33.26 -9.88 10.20
CA HIS A 218 -34.23 -9.38 11.17
C HIS A 218 -33.63 -9.27 12.58
N TYR A 219 -32.62 -10.10 12.93
CA TYR A 219 -31.91 -10.00 14.21
C TYR A 219 -31.10 -8.71 14.33
N ILE A 220 -30.60 -8.15 13.20
CA ILE A 220 -30.01 -6.81 13.18
C ILE A 220 -31.04 -5.79 13.60
N VAL A 221 -32.20 -5.81 12.93
CA VAL A 221 -33.27 -4.83 13.18
C VAL A 221 -33.78 -4.95 14.62
N ALA A 222 -34.00 -6.17 15.09
CA ALA A 222 -34.43 -6.42 16.47
C ALA A 222 -33.41 -5.89 17.50
N PHE A 223 -32.12 -6.13 17.28
CA PHE A 223 -31.05 -5.66 18.14
C PHE A 223 -30.94 -4.12 18.15
N LEU A 224 -31.02 -3.48 16.99
CA LEU A 224 -30.96 -2.02 16.85
C LEU A 224 -32.16 -1.32 17.52
N ILE A 225 -33.35 -1.92 17.48
CA ILE A 225 -34.57 -1.34 18.08
C ILE A 225 -34.62 -1.57 19.58
N ASN A 226 -34.25 -2.77 20.06
CA ASN A 226 -34.38 -3.13 21.46
C ASN A 226 -33.32 -2.48 22.37
N SER A 227 -32.13 -2.22 21.82
CA SER A 227 -30.98 -1.71 22.59
C SER A 227 -30.19 -0.67 21.79
N PRO A 228 -30.78 0.49 21.43
CA PRO A 228 -30.15 1.45 20.48
C PRO A 228 -28.82 2.02 20.98
N ASP A 229 -28.71 2.32 22.29
CA ASP A 229 -27.48 2.91 22.86
C ASP A 229 -26.31 1.92 22.81
N VAL A 230 -26.58 0.66 23.15
CA VAL A 230 -25.60 -0.43 23.11
C VAL A 230 -25.29 -0.82 21.66
N ALA A 231 -26.28 -0.82 20.78
CA ALA A 231 -26.11 -1.15 19.37
C ALA A 231 -25.14 -0.21 18.68
N PHE A 232 -25.17 1.10 18.97
CA PHE A 232 -24.24 2.06 18.41
C PHE A 232 -22.78 1.76 18.81
N VAL A 233 -22.52 1.45 20.07
CA VAL A 233 -21.18 1.07 20.56
C VAL A 233 -20.74 -0.28 19.96
N THR A 234 -21.69 -1.23 19.84
CA THR A 234 -21.45 -2.55 19.25
C THR A 234 -21.08 -2.47 17.78
N ILE A 235 -21.74 -1.61 16.97
CA ILE A 235 -21.34 -1.34 15.58
C ILE A 235 -19.87 -0.90 15.54
N GLY A 236 -19.44 -0.09 16.53
CA GLY A 236 -18.05 0.31 16.68
C GLY A 236 -17.07 -0.81 17.10
N ALA A 237 -17.54 -2.01 17.36
CA ALA A 237 -16.69 -3.19 17.57
C ALA A 237 -16.81 -4.19 16.41
N ILE A 238 -17.98 -4.26 15.76
CA ILE A 238 -18.22 -5.18 14.62
C ILE A 238 -17.31 -4.91 13.43
N PHE A 239 -16.88 -3.64 13.23
CA PHE A 239 -15.95 -3.34 12.15
C PHE A 239 -14.67 -4.18 12.22
N LEU A 240 -14.25 -4.63 13.41
CA LEU A 240 -13.08 -5.50 13.59
C LEU A 240 -13.16 -6.79 12.76
N ALA A 241 -14.35 -7.29 12.48
CA ALA A 241 -14.55 -8.47 11.65
C ALA A 241 -14.31 -8.22 10.16
N VAL A 242 -14.34 -6.96 9.71
CA VAL A 242 -14.11 -6.58 8.31
C VAL A 242 -12.74 -5.93 8.06
N THR A 243 -11.88 -5.88 9.07
CA THR A 243 -10.49 -5.43 8.92
C THR A 243 -9.75 -6.32 7.93
N GLY A 244 -8.75 -5.78 7.25
CA GLY A 244 -8.03 -6.48 6.19
C GLY A 244 -8.68 -6.41 4.80
N ALA A 245 -9.90 -5.87 4.67
CA ALA A 245 -10.52 -5.66 3.36
C ALA A 245 -9.73 -4.69 2.46
N GLU A 246 -9.08 -3.68 3.04
CA GLU A 246 -8.20 -2.75 2.33
C GLU A 246 -6.91 -3.42 1.85
N ALA A 247 -6.31 -4.28 2.67
CA ALA A 247 -5.13 -5.05 2.32
C ALA A 247 -5.40 -5.96 1.12
N LEU A 248 -6.58 -6.57 1.07
CA LEU A 248 -7.05 -7.37 -0.07
C LEU A 248 -6.99 -6.59 -1.40
N TYR A 249 -7.37 -5.32 -1.39
CA TYR A 249 -7.30 -4.48 -2.56
C TYR A 249 -5.86 -4.03 -2.87
N ALA A 250 -5.03 -3.78 -1.86
CA ALA A 250 -3.64 -3.40 -2.04
C ALA A 250 -2.82 -4.50 -2.74
N ASP A 251 -3.09 -5.78 -2.45
CA ASP A 251 -2.37 -6.93 -3.00
C ASP A 251 -2.90 -7.43 -4.34
N LEU A 252 -3.86 -6.72 -4.94
CA LEU A 252 -4.45 -7.09 -6.23
C LEU A 252 -3.39 -7.31 -7.32
N GLY A 253 -2.35 -6.47 -7.35
CA GLY A 253 -1.28 -6.53 -8.35
C GLY A 253 -0.42 -7.79 -8.27
N HIS A 254 -0.35 -8.42 -7.11
CA HIS A 254 0.49 -9.61 -6.89
C HIS A 254 -0.20 -10.92 -7.31
N PHE A 255 -1.49 -11.04 -7.06
CA PHE A 255 -2.22 -12.30 -7.24
C PHE A 255 -3.26 -12.25 -8.36
N GLY A 256 -3.68 -11.05 -8.75
CA GLY A 256 -4.78 -10.85 -9.69
C GLY A 256 -6.16 -11.14 -9.08
N ARG A 257 -7.20 -10.63 -9.73
CA ARG A 257 -8.57 -10.67 -9.21
C ARG A 257 -9.15 -12.08 -9.04
N LYS A 258 -8.96 -12.97 -10.04
CA LYS A 258 -9.60 -14.31 -10.04
C LYS A 258 -9.17 -15.18 -8.86
N PRO A 259 -7.85 -15.36 -8.55
CA PRO A 259 -7.41 -16.15 -7.40
C PRO A 259 -7.93 -15.58 -6.07
N ILE A 260 -7.94 -14.24 -5.91
CA ILE A 260 -8.46 -13.57 -4.72
C ILE A 260 -9.96 -13.90 -4.53
N VAL A 261 -10.79 -13.68 -5.55
CA VAL A 261 -12.22 -13.97 -5.49
C VAL A 261 -12.51 -15.44 -5.17
N LEU A 262 -11.79 -16.37 -5.80
CA LEU A 262 -11.97 -17.80 -5.57
C LEU A 262 -11.58 -18.21 -4.14
N ALA A 263 -10.45 -17.72 -3.64
CA ALA A 263 -10.01 -18.00 -2.27
C ALA A 263 -11.04 -17.47 -1.24
N TRP A 264 -11.59 -16.27 -1.47
CA TRP A 264 -12.62 -15.70 -0.62
C TRP A 264 -13.88 -16.58 -0.57
N LEU A 265 -14.48 -16.84 -1.73
CA LEU A 265 -15.77 -17.50 -1.81
C LEU A 265 -15.71 -18.99 -1.42
N ALA A 266 -14.60 -19.68 -1.75
CA ALA A 266 -14.49 -21.12 -1.53
C ALA A 266 -13.98 -21.51 -0.14
N ILE A 267 -13.14 -20.66 0.49
CA ILE A 267 -12.45 -21.04 1.72
C ILE A 267 -12.65 -19.98 2.82
N VAL A 268 -12.24 -18.74 2.59
CA VAL A 268 -12.11 -17.75 3.64
C VAL A 268 -13.47 -17.39 4.24
N PHE A 269 -14.41 -16.95 3.41
CA PHE A 269 -15.73 -16.52 3.85
C PHE A 269 -16.52 -17.64 4.54
N PRO A 270 -16.62 -18.86 3.99
CA PRO A 270 -17.28 -19.97 4.69
C PRO A 270 -16.64 -20.30 6.05
N CYS A 271 -15.30 -20.37 6.11
CA CYS A 271 -14.61 -20.70 7.35
C CYS A 271 -14.77 -19.61 8.43
N LEU A 272 -14.78 -18.34 8.03
CA LEU A 272 -15.06 -17.23 8.94
C LEU A 272 -16.48 -17.30 9.49
N LEU A 273 -17.48 -17.52 8.64
CA LEU A 273 -18.87 -17.66 9.06
C LEU A 273 -19.06 -18.82 10.04
N LEU A 274 -18.48 -19.99 9.74
CA LEU A 274 -18.52 -21.14 10.62
C LEU A 274 -17.87 -20.85 11.97
N ASN A 275 -16.72 -20.15 11.96
CA ASN A 275 -16.03 -19.85 13.20
C ASN A 275 -16.82 -18.86 14.07
N TYR A 276 -17.32 -17.76 13.51
CA TYR A 276 -18.11 -16.77 14.26
C TYR A 276 -19.41 -17.38 14.81
N ALA A 277 -20.13 -18.17 14.00
CA ALA A 277 -21.33 -18.87 14.44
C ALA A 277 -21.00 -19.89 15.55
N GLY A 278 -19.87 -20.62 15.41
CA GLY A 278 -19.40 -21.56 16.43
C GLY A 278 -19.06 -20.88 17.77
N GLN A 279 -18.39 -19.72 17.72
CA GLN A 279 -18.14 -18.91 18.93
C GLN A 279 -19.45 -18.51 19.60
N GLY A 280 -20.46 -18.10 18.82
CA GLY A 280 -21.78 -17.75 19.34
C GLY A 280 -22.48 -18.93 19.99
N ALA A 281 -22.47 -20.11 19.35
CA ALA A 281 -23.03 -21.34 19.92
C ALA A 281 -22.33 -21.73 21.23
N PHE A 282 -20.99 -21.62 21.27
CA PHE A 282 -20.20 -21.88 22.47
C PHE A 282 -20.58 -20.94 23.64
N VAL A 283 -20.70 -19.63 23.38
CA VAL A 283 -21.08 -18.67 24.41
C VAL A 283 -22.50 -18.93 24.92
N LEU A 284 -23.42 -19.33 24.05
CA LEU A 284 -24.77 -19.76 24.45
C LEU A 284 -24.73 -20.99 25.39
N ALA A 285 -23.91 -21.97 25.06
CA ALA A 285 -23.73 -23.17 25.89
C ALA A 285 -23.12 -22.84 27.28
N LYS A 286 -22.35 -21.75 27.39
CA LYS A 286 -21.77 -21.21 28.64
C LYS A 286 -22.69 -20.19 29.32
N ASN A 287 -23.99 -20.21 29.04
CA ASN A 287 -24.99 -19.30 29.61
C ASN A 287 -24.68 -17.81 29.40
N GLY A 288 -24.07 -17.45 28.28
CA GLY A 288 -23.77 -16.07 27.91
C GLY A 288 -22.56 -15.45 28.61
N ILE A 289 -21.76 -16.24 29.33
CA ILE A 289 -20.51 -15.75 29.95
C ILE A 289 -19.46 -15.50 28.85
N VAL A 290 -18.99 -14.24 28.76
CA VAL A 290 -18.03 -13.82 27.77
C VAL A 290 -16.61 -13.86 28.37
N GLY A 291 -15.85 -14.89 27.99
CA GLY A 291 -14.43 -15.02 28.32
C GLY A 291 -13.56 -14.73 27.08
N HIS A 292 -12.76 -15.71 26.67
CA HIS A 292 -12.05 -15.76 25.39
C HIS A 292 -12.67 -16.81 24.46
N PRO A 293 -13.85 -16.56 23.83
CA PRO A 293 -14.64 -17.57 23.14
C PRO A 293 -13.84 -18.34 22.11
N PHE A 294 -12.98 -17.64 21.35
CA PHE A 294 -12.16 -18.23 20.30
C PHE A 294 -11.22 -19.34 20.81
N PHE A 295 -10.55 -19.13 21.94
CA PHE A 295 -9.63 -20.12 22.50
C PHE A 295 -10.37 -21.12 23.39
N GLU A 296 -11.33 -20.69 24.19
CA GLU A 296 -12.07 -21.54 25.11
C GLU A 296 -12.96 -22.58 24.41
N MET A 297 -13.40 -22.31 23.16
CA MET A 297 -14.14 -23.29 22.37
C MET A 297 -13.27 -24.48 21.93
N ASN A 298 -11.94 -24.39 22.05
CA ASN A 298 -10.98 -25.44 21.74
C ASN A 298 -10.51 -26.10 23.05
N GLU A 299 -11.31 -27.03 23.58
CA GLU A 299 -11.05 -27.68 24.87
C GLU A 299 -10.01 -28.82 24.77
N GLY A 300 -9.34 -29.10 25.89
CA GLY A 300 -8.44 -30.23 26.03
C GLY A 300 -7.17 -30.10 25.18
N TRP A 301 -6.85 -31.16 24.41
CA TRP A 301 -5.60 -31.22 23.65
C TRP A 301 -5.57 -30.30 22.43
N THR A 302 -6.71 -29.79 21.96
CA THR A 302 -6.81 -28.92 20.78
C THR A 302 -6.41 -27.47 21.07
N LEU A 303 -6.45 -27.03 22.32
CA LEU A 303 -6.15 -25.65 22.73
C LEU A 303 -4.71 -25.23 22.38
N ILE A 304 -3.71 -26.02 22.77
CA ILE A 304 -2.29 -25.70 22.53
C ILE A 304 -1.97 -25.63 21.03
N PRO A 305 -2.34 -26.63 20.20
CA PRO A 305 -2.20 -26.52 18.75
C PRO A 305 -2.89 -25.31 18.14
N MET A 306 -4.07 -24.93 18.65
CA MET A 306 -4.79 -23.74 18.18
C MET A 306 -4.05 -22.44 18.52
N VAL A 307 -3.50 -22.32 19.72
CA VAL A 307 -2.69 -21.14 20.11
C VAL A 307 -1.42 -21.02 19.25
N VAL A 308 -0.73 -22.14 19.00
CA VAL A 308 0.46 -22.16 18.14
C VAL A 308 0.10 -21.76 16.69
N LEU A 309 -0.99 -22.31 16.17
CA LEU A 309 -1.45 -22.03 14.81
C LEU A 309 -1.96 -20.59 14.69
N ALA A 310 -2.66 -20.06 15.70
CA ALA A 310 -3.06 -18.66 15.77
C ALA A 310 -1.84 -17.72 15.77
N THR A 311 -0.81 -18.03 16.57
CA THR A 311 0.43 -17.26 16.60
C THR A 311 1.12 -17.30 15.23
N ALA A 312 1.20 -18.45 14.56
CA ALA A 312 1.75 -18.54 13.22
C ALA A 312 0.93 -17.72 12.19
N ALA A 313 -0.40 -17.79 12.26
CA ALA A 313 -1.29 -17.01 11.39
C ALA A 313 -1.10 -15.50 11.61
N THR A 314 -0.99 -15.03 12.86
CA THR A 314 -0.78 -13.60 13.17
C THR A 314 0.60 -13.10 12.76
N VAL A 315 1.64 -13.92 12.81
CA VAL A 315 2.96 -13.63 12.25
C VAL A 315 2.86 -13.45 10.73
N ILE A 316 2.15 -14.32 10.03
CA ILE A 316 1.94 -14.23 8.58
C ILE A 316 1.13 -12.97 8.24
N ALA A 317 0.06 -12.68 8.97
CA ALA A 317 -0.75 -11.47 8.81
C ALA A 317 0.10 -10.20 8.99
N SER A 318 0.93 -10.16 10.02
CA SER A 318 1.84 -9.04 10.29
C SER A 318 2.84 -8.83 9.14
N GLN A 319 3.40 -9.91 8.60
CA GLN A 319 4.28 -9.86 7.43
C GLN A 319 3.59 -9.25 6.21
N ALA A 320 2.36 -9.66 5.92
CA ALA A 320 1.59 -9.17 4.79
C ALA A 320 1.32 -7.67 4.90
N VAL A 321 0.87 -7.20 6.06
CA VAL A 321 0.59 -5.77 6.30
C VAL A 321 1.85 -4.92 6.21
N ILE A 322 3.00 -5.37 6.74
CA ILE A 322 4.28 -4.66 6.63
C ILE A 322 4.71 -4.57 5.15
N SER A 323 4.58 -5.65 4.39
CA SER A 323 4.88 -5.65 2.94
C SER A 323 3.93 -4.73 2.17
N GLY A 324 2.65 -4.67 2.54
CA GLY A 324 1.66 -3.73 2.02
C GLY A 324 2.06 -2.27 2.27
N ALA A 325 2.58 -1.96 3.47
CA ALA A 325 3.07 -0.63 3.81
C ALA A 325 4.31 -0.24 2.97
N PHE A 326 5.22 -1.18 2.66
CA PHE A 326 6.33 -0.91 1.75
C PHE A 326 5.83 -0.63 0.32
N SER A 327 4.89 -1.41 -0.19
CA SER A 327 4.29 -1.22 -1.51
C SER A 327 3.58 0.13 -1.62
N LEU A 328 2.81 0.52 -0.60
CA LEU A 328 2.16 1.83 -0.53
C LEU A 328 3.19 2.97 -0.46
N THR A 329 4.27 2.80 0.31
CA THR A 329 5.37 3.79 0.39
C THR A 329 6.03 3.97 -0.98
N ARG A 330 6.30 2.88 -1.71
CA ARG A 330 6.84 2.94 -3.07
C ARG A 330 5.92 3.71 -4.01
N GLN A 331 4.61 3.41 -3.98
CA GLN A 331 3.62 4.16 -4.75
C GLN A 331 3.63 5.65 -4.40
N ALA A 332 3.70 6.00 -3.11
CA ALA A 332 3.74 7.38 -2.64
C ALA A 332 5.00 8.13 -3.11
N VAL A 333 6.17 7.48 -3.10
CA VAL A 333 7.43 8.02 -3.62
C VAL A 333 7.33 8.27 -5.13
N GLN A 334 6.85 7.29 -5.89
CA GLN A 334 6.74 7.38 -7.35
C GLN A 334 5.70 8.42 -7.78
N LEU A 335 4.62 8.57 -7.02
CA LEU A 335 3.61 9.62 -7.24
C LEU A 335 4.03 11.00 -6.71
N ASN A 336 5.29 11.14 -6.27
CA ASN A 336 5.89 12.37 -5.73
C ASN A 336 5.17 12.93 -4.49
N MET A 337 4.62 12.04 -3.65
CA MET A 337 4.02 12.39 -2.35
C MET A 337 5.00 12.27 -1.19
N LEU A 338 6.08 11.52 -1.36
CA LEU A 338 7.20 11.36 -0.43
C LEU A 338 8.52 11.57 -1.15
N PRO A 339 9.62 11.89 -0.43
CA PRO A 339 10.95 11.93 -1.01
C PRO A 339 11.35 10.55 -1.51
N ARG A 340 12.36 10.50 -2.38
CA ARG A 340 12.97 9.25 -2.82
C ARG A 340 13.56 8.54 -1.61
N LEU A 341 13.00 7.39 -1.23
CA LEU A 341 13.52 6.55 -0.16
C LEU A 341 14.34 5.41 -0.76
N GLU A 342 15.28 4.91 0.02
CA GLU A 342 16.05 3.72 -0.32
C GLU A 342 15.13 2.50 -0.41
N ILE A 343 15.16 1.82 -1.55
CA ILE A 343 14.37 0.62 -1.85
C ILE A 343 15.34 -0.50 -2.20
N LEU A 344 15.40 -1.52 -1.35
CA LEU A 344 16.21 -2.71 -1.59
C LEU A 344 15.33 -3.82 -2.17
N HIS A 345 15.75 -4.42 -3.27
CA HIS A 345 15.09 -5.58 -3.84
C HIS A 345 15.60 -6.84 -3.15
N THR A 346 14.70 -7.61 -2.59
CA THR A 346 15.04 -8.83 -1.85
C THR A 346 14.95 -10.09 -2.72
N SER A 347 14.48 -9.98 -3.97
CA SER A 347 14.41 -11.07 -4.93
C SER A 347 14.76 -10.59 -6.33
N GLU A 348 15.65 -11.30 -7.02
CA GLU A 348 15.96 -11.05 -8.44
C GLU A 348 14.83 -11.50 -9.38
N LYS A 349 14.04 -12.50 -8.96
CA LYS A 349 12.97 -13.09 -9.77
C LYS A 349 11.62 -12.39 -9.64
N GLN A 350 11.37 -11.70 -8.53
CA GLN A 350 10.09 -11.05 -8.22
C GLN A 350 10.32 -9.58 -7.90
N SER A 351 10.14 -8.71 -8.90
CA SER A 351 10.34 -7.26 -8.78
C SER A 351 9.41 -6.57 -7.76
N GLY A 352 8.35 -7.26 -7.29
CA GLY A 352 7.43 -6.77 -6.28
C GLY A 352 7.94 -6.90 -4.83
N GLN A 353 8.96 -7.74 -4.59
CA GLN A 353 9.50 -7.95 -3.24
C GLN A 353 10.54 -6.90 -2.90
N ILE A 354 10.10 -5.92 -2.13
CA ILE A 354 10.92 -4.77 -1.73
C ILE A 354 11.07 -4.71 -0.21
N TYR A 355 12.21 -4.19 0.23
CA TYR A 355 12.50 -3.88 1.61
C TYR A 355 12.90 -2.41 1.72
N MET A 356 12.33 -1.71 2.70
CA MET A 356 12.60 -0.29 2.95
C MET A 356 13.11 -0.11 4.38
N PRO A 357 14.44 -0.04 4.61
CA PRO A 357 15.02 -0.09 5.96
C PRO A 357 14.47 0.95 6.92
N ARG A 358 14.32 2.20 6.46
CA ARG A 358 13.83 3.30 7.29
C ARG A 358 12.35 3.16 7.64
N VAL A 359 11.53 2.72 6.69
CA VAL A 359 10.10 2.49 6.91
C VAL A 359 9.92 1.32 7.88
N ASN A 360 10.68 0.24 7.69
CA ASN A 360 10.67 -0.92 8.58
C ASN A 360 11.01 -0.54 10.03
N LEU A 361 12.07 0.25 10.21
CA LEU A 361 12.47 0.71 11.55
C LEU A 361 11.40 1.59 12.21
N LEU A 362 10.82 2.54 11.46
CA LEU A 362 9.78 3.42 11.99
C LEU A 362 8.50 2.65 12.35
N LEU A 363 8.08 1.70 11.49
CA LEU A 363 6.96 0.81 11.78
C LEU A 363 7.25 -0.05 13.00
N ALA A 364 8.44 -0.68 13.09
CA ALA A 364 8.83 -1.50 14.22
C ALA A 364 8.76 -0.72 15.53
N LEU A 365 9.34 0.49 15.58
CA LEU A 365 9.31 1.34 16.76
C LEU A 365 7.87 1.72 17.14
N ALA A 366 7.02 2.10 16.17
CA ALA A 366 5.65 2.48 16.42
C ALA A 366 4.83 1.29 16.94
N VAL A 367 4.96 0.10 16.33
CA VAL A 367 4.27 -1.13 16.75
C VAL A 367 4.68 -1.53 18.17
N MET A 368 5.99 -1.54 18.47
CA MET A 368 6.48 -1.89 19.80
C MET A 368 6.02 -0.89 20.88
N LEU A 369 6.01 0.42 20.56
CA LEU A 369 5.50 1.44 21.46
C LEU A 369 4.00 1.24 21.75
N LEU A 370 3.21 0.84 20.75
CA LEU A 370 1.79 0.54 20.95
C LEU A 370 1.59 -0.69 21.85
N VAL A 371 2.35 -1.76 21.64
CA VAL A 371 2.26 -2.97 22.49
C VAL A 371 2.60 -2.66 23.94
N VAL A 372 3.66 -1.89 24.18
CA VAL A 372 4.05 -1.49 25.54
C VAL A 372 3.04 -0.52 26.15
N GLY A 373 2.53 0.44 25.36
CA GLY A 373 1.64 1.48 25.84
C GLY A 373 0.23 0.98 26.18
N PHE A 374 -0.30 0.04 25.38
CA PHE A 374 -1.65 -0.48 25.58
C PHE A 374 -1.69 -1.77 26.42
N GLY A 375 -0.72 -2.67 26.26
CA GLY A 375 -0.53 -3.87 27.06
C GLY A 375 -1.56 -4.99 26.86
N GLU A 376 -2.72 -4.69 26.28
CA GLU A 376 -3.86 -5.62 26.08
C GLU A 376 -4.48 -5.42 24.69
N SER A 377 -4.93 -6.52 24.07
CA SER A 377 -5.53 -6.49 22.72
C SER A 377 -6.88 -5.73 22.69
N SER A 378 -7.66 -5.77 23.76
CA SER A 378 -8.93 -5.05 23.88
C SER A 378 -8.76 -3.52 23.80
N ARG A 379 -7.70 -2.98 24.42
CA ARG A 379 -7.38 -1.55 24.33
C ARG A 379 -6.90 -1.17 22.92
N LEU A 380 -6.12 -2.03 22.27
CA LEU A 380 -5.71 -1.84 20.89
C LEU A 380 -6.90 -1.90 19.92
N ALA A 381 -7.92 -2.70 20.20
CA ALA A 381 -9.14 -2.76 19.41
C ALA A 381 -9.86 -1.40 19.35
N SER A 382 -9.89 -0.66 20.48
CA SER A 382 -10.43 0.71 20.51
C SER A 382 -9.59 1.71 19.69
N ALA A 383 -8.26 1.50 19.63
CA ALA A 383 -7.35 2.33 18.85
C ALA A 383 -7.48 2.11 17.33
N TYR A 384 -7.96 0.95 16.92
CA TYR A 384 -7.92 0.47 15.54
C TYR A 384 -9.00 1.11 14.64
N GLY A 385 -10.20 1.32 15.18
CA GLY A 385 -11.40 1.58 14.40
C GLY A 385 -11.35 2.76 13.46
N ILE A 386 -10.77 3.89 13.88
CA ILE A 386 -10.87 5.14 13.14
C ILE A 386 -10.07 5.11 11.84
N SER A 387 -8.88 4.52 11.86
CA SER A 387 -8.02 4.48 10.67
C SER A 387 -8.64 3.61 9.58
N VAL A 388 -9.14 2.43 9.93
CA VAL A 388 -9.74 1.51 8.96
C VAL A 388 -11.04 2.09 8.41
N THR A 389 -11.97 2.53 9.27
CA THR A 389 -13.27 3.05 8.84
C THR A 389 -13.14 4.35 8.07
N GLY A 390 -12.16 5.21 8.43
CA GLY A 390 -11.82 6.40 7.67
C GLY A 390 -11.28 6.08 6.26
N ASN A 391 -10.42 5.05 6.14
CA ASN A 391 -9.91 4.59 4.84
C ASN A 391 -11.03 3.98 3.98
N MET A 392 -11.98 3.25 4.58
CA MET A 392 -13.16 2.73 3.88
C MET A 392 -14.01 3.85 3.27
N LEU A 393 -14.18 4.98 3.97
CA LEU A 393 -14.86 6.17 3.45
C LEU A 393 -14.10 6.79 2.27
N VAL A 394 -12.78 6.93 2.37
CA VAL A 394 -11.91 7.42 1.28
C VAL A 394 -12.08 6.54 0.05
N THR A 395 -12.03 5.22 0.22
CA THR A 395 -12.21 4.26 -0.88
C THR A 395 -13.59 4.40 -1.53
N THR A 396 -14.66 4.58 -0.73
CA THR A 396 -16.03 4.78 -1.27
C THR A 396 -16.14 6.08 -2.08
N VAL A 397 -15.53 7.18 -1.61
CA VAL A 397 -15.52 8.46 -2.35
C VAL A 397 -14.75 8.34 -3.66
N LEU A 398 -13.58 7.70 -3.65
CA LEU A 398 -12.79 7.49 -4.87
C LEU A 398 -13.48 6.53 -5.84
N LEU A 399 -14.13 5.48 -5.33
CA LEU A 399 -14.92 4.53 -6.13
C LEU A 399 -16.07 5.22 -6.86
N TYR A 400 -16.77 6.16 -6.20
CA TYR A 400 -17.80 6.98 -6.85
C TYR A 400 -17.25 7.74 -8.08
N VAL A 401 -16.05 8.32 -7.96
CA VAL A 401 -15.40 9.00 -9.09
C VAL A 401 -15.11 8.02 -10.22
N VAL A 402 -14.61 6.84 -9.91
CA VAL A 402 -14.31 5.78 -10.90
C VAL A 402 -15.60 5.31 -11.59
N MET A 403 -16.65 5.01 -10.84
CA MET A 403 -17.95 4.57 -11.40
C MET A 403 -18.53 5.61 -12.37
N THR A 404 -18.50 6.88 -12.00
CA THR A 404 -19.10 7.94 -12.80
C THR A 404 -18.25 8.39 -13.97
N ARG A 405 -16.91 8.45 -13.83
CA ARG A 405 -16.01 9.03 -14.83
C ARG A 405 -15.35 7.99 -15.73
N ILE A 406 -15.05 6.82 -15.20
CA ILE A 406 -14.32 5.77 -15.93
C ILE A 406 -15.29 4.71 -16.45
N TRP A 407 -16.11 4.15 -15.56
CA TRP A 407 -17.10 3.15 -15.98
C TRP A 407 -18.32 3.76 -16.64
N LYS A 408 -18.49 5.09 -16.54
CA LYS A 408 -19.60 5.86 -17.15
C LYS A 408 -20.98 5.31 -16.79
N TRP A 409 -21.12 4.85 -15.54
CA TRP A 409 -22.40 4.38 -15.03
C TRP A 409 -23.43 5.51 -14.99
N GLN A 410 -24.69 5.14 -15.12
CA GLN A 410 -25.80 6.08 -14.90
C GLN A 410 -25.70 6.66 -13.49
N LEU A 411 -25.86 7.97 -13.39
CA LEU A 411 -25.62 8.71 -12.14
C LEU A 411 -26.44 8.16 -10.97
N TRP A 412 -27.70 7.80 -11.19
CA TRP A 412 -28.56 7.29 -10.14
C TRP A 412 -28.07 5.93 -9.59
N LEU A 413 -27.58 5.02 -10.44
CA LEU A 413 -27.01 3.75 -10.02
C LEU A 413 -25.72 3.95 -9.22
N ALA A 414 -24.82 4.80 -9.72
CA ALA A 414 -23.56 5.08 -9.02
C ALA A 414 -23.84 5.73 -7.65
N VAL A 415 -24.76 6.71 -7.60
CA VAL A 415 -25.14 7.38 -6.35
C VAL A 415 -25.82 6.41 -5.38
N SER A 416 -26.80 5.62 -5.83
CA SER A 416 -27.54 4.70 -4.95
C SER A 416 -26.60 3.66 -4.31
N LEU A 417 -25.70 3.07 -5.11
CA LEU A 417 -24.77 2.04 -4.61
C LEU A 417 -23.72 2.66 -3.67
N THR A 418 -23.12 3.78 -4.07
CA THR A 418 -22.13 4.44 -3.21
C THR A 418 -22.74 5.07 -1.97
N ALA A 419 -24.00 5.52 -2.02
CA ALA A 419 -24.72 6.00 -0.86
C ALA A 419 -25.00 4.88 0.15
N LEU A 420 -25.34 3.66 -0.33
CA LEU A 420 -25.46 2.49 0.53
C LEU A 420 -24.13 2.17 1.25
N PHE A 421 -23.02 2.13 0.51
CA PHE A 421 -21.71 1.89 1.10
C PHE A 421 -21.31 3.00 2.07
N ALA A 422 -21.51 4.27 1.67
CA ALA A 422 -21.21 5.42 2.51
C ALA A 422 -22.05 5.44 3.80
N PHE A 423 -23.32 5.03 3.75
CA PHE A 423 -24.16 4.93 4.94
C PHE A 423 -23.57 3.96 5.98
N ILE A 424 -23.13 2.79 5.54
CA ILE A 424 -22.51 1.79 6.42
C ILE A 424 -21.14 2.28 6.92
N ASP A 425 -20.30 2.80 6.01
CA ASP A 425 -18.97 3.32 6.36
C ASP A 425 -19.07 4.48 7.36
N VAL A 426 -20.04 5.40 7.20
CA VAL A 426 -20.30 6.51 8.12
C VAL A 426 -20.79 5.98 9.47
N GLY A 427 -21.64 4.94 9.47
CA GLY A 427 -22.06 4.28 10.71
C GLY A 427 -20.88 3.72 11.50
N PHE A 428 -19.98 2.98 10.83
CA PHE A 428 -18.75 2.49 11.45
C PHE A 428 -17.82 3.61 11.90
N PHE A 429 -17.62 4.62 11.08
CA PHE A 429 -16.76 5.76 11.42
C PHE A 429 -17.31 6.56 12.60
N ALA A 430 -18.61 6.86 12.59
CA ALA A 430 -19.27 7.61 13.66
C ALA A 430 -19.23 6.87 15.01
N SER A 431 -19.41 5.54 15.00
CA SER A 431 -19.32 4.72 16.21
C SER A 431 -17.89 4.60 16.75
N ASN A 432 -16.87 4.68 15.87
CA ASN A 432 -15.48 4.61 16.29
C ASN A 432 -14.88 5.96 16.68
N ILE A 433 -15.41 7.10 16.17
CA ILE A 433 -14.90 8.41 16.54
C ILE A 433 -15.08 8.72 18.02
N VAL A 434 -16.08 8.14 18.67
CA VAL A 434 -16.29 8.26 20.12
C VAL A 434 -15.14 7.65 20.91
N LYS A 435 -14.50 6.61 20.37
CA LYS A 435 -13.35 5.90 20.98
C LYS A 435 -12.00 6.63 20.80
N VAL A 436 -11.99 7.85 20.24
CA VAL A 436 -10.75 8.63 20.08
C VAL A 436 -10.00 8.77 21.38
N PHE A 437 -10.70 9.10 22.47
CA PHE A 437 -10.10 9.28 23.79
C PHE A 437 -9.74 7.98 24.51
N GLU A 438 -10.32 6.85 24.10
CA GLU A 438 -10.05 5.52 24.66
C GLU A 438 -8.85 4.81 23.99
N GLY A 439 -8.23 5.44 22.99
CA GLY A 439 -7.07 4.87 22.28
C GLY A 439 -7.00 5.25 20.81
N GLY A 440 -8.12 5.63 20.16
CA GLY A 440 -8.18 6.00 18.74
C GLY A 440 -7.27 7.16 18.34
N TRP A 441 -6.84 7.99 19.30
CA TRP A 441 -5.87 9.06 19.07
C TRP A 441 -4.52 8.53 18.54
N ALA A 442 -4.13 7.28 18.91
CA ALA A 442 -2.83 6.74 18.51
C ALA A 442 -2.73 6.52 16.99
N SER A 443 -3.74 5.89 16.39
CA SER A 443 -3.79 5.71 14.93
C SER A 443 -3.92 7.05 14.19
N LEU A 444 -4.68 7.99 14.73
CA LEU A 444 -4.81 9.34 14.16
C LEU A 444 -3.49 10.12 14.26
N ALA A 445 -2.71 9.96 15.33
CA ALA A 445 -1.41 10.61 15.46
C ALA A 445 -0.42 10.11 14.40
N VAL A 446 -0.40 8.80 14.13
CA VAL A 446 0.38 8.22 13.04
C VAL A 446 -0.11 8.77 11.69
N ALA A 447 -1.41 8.69 11.41
CA ALA A 447 -1.99 9.18 10.18
C ALA A 447 -1.71 10.69 9.99
N PHE A 448 -1.89 11.51 11.01
CA PHE A 448 -1.60 12.95 10.97
C PHE A 448 -0.13 13.24 10.65
N THR A 449 0.80 12.49 11.26
CA THR A 449 2.24 12.64 10.99
C THR A 449 2.56 12.36 9.52
N ILE A 450 1.96 11.31 8.94
CA ILE A 450 2.15 10.95 7.53
C ILE A 450 1.47 11.97 6.60
N VAL A 451 0.24 12.42 6.91
CA VAL A 451 -0.41 13.52 6.16
C VAL A 451 0.48 14.74 6.13
N LEU A 452 1.01 15.13 7.30
CA LEU A 452 1.86 16.31 7.44
C LEU A 452 3.15 16.17 6.60
N ALA A 453 3.78 15.00 6.63
CA ALA A 453 4.98 14.73 5.83
C ALA A 453 4.66 14.78 4.32
N MET A 454 3.62 14.07 3.87
CA MET A 454 3.22 14.04 2.46
C MET A 454 2.78 15.41 1.96
N TRP A 455 1.95 16.12 2.71
CA TRP A 455 1.48 17.46 2.35
C TRP A 455 2.64 18.46 2.26
N THR A 456 3.55 18.41 3.24
CA THR A 456 4.75 19.27 3.25
C THR A 456 5.65 18.97 2.06
N TRP A 457 5.85 17.69 1.74
CA TRP A 457 6.64 17.28 0.59
C TRP A 457 6.04 17.77 -0.73
N VAL A 458 4.76 17.54 -0.96
CA VAL A 458 4.05 17.97 -2.18
C VAL A 458 4.08 19.48 -2.34
N ARG A 459 3.83 20.23 -1.25
CA ARG A 459 3.84 21.69 -1.27
C ARG A 459 5.25 22.24 -1.47
N GLY A 460 6.23 21.72 -0.74
CA GLY A 460 7.63 22.15 -0.83
C GLY A 460 8.24 21.83 -2.19
N SER A 461 7.98 20.65 -2.74
CA SER A 461 8.45 20.27 -4.08
C SER A 461 7.88 21.18 -5.16
N ARG A 462 6.59 21.53 -5.08
CA ARG A 462 5.96 22.48 -6.02
C ARG A 462 6.57 23.86 -5.90
N TYR A 463 6.74 24.37 -4.68
CA TYR A 463 7.36 25.66 -4.43
C TYR A 463 8.79 25.72 -4.95
N LEU A 464 9.59 24.67 -4.69
CA LEU A 464 10.95 24.55 -5.20
C LEU A 464 11.00 24.54 -6.74
N PHE A 465 10.10 23.80 -7.37
CA PHE A 465 9.98 23.74 -8.82
C PHE A 465 9.65 25.12 -9.41
N ASP A 466 8.63 25.80 -8.90
CA ASP A 466 8.20 27.12 -9.38
C ASP A 466 9.30 28.17 -9.19
N LYS A 467 10.02 28.15 -8.05
CA LYS A 467 11.12 29.07 -7.76
C LYS A 467 12.31 28.86 -8.68
N THR A 468 12.67 27.59 -8.92
CA THR A 468 13.78 27.26 -9.83
C THR A 468 13.46 27.68 -11.25
N ARG A 469 12.25 27.39 -11.73
CA ARG A 469 11.81 27.71 -13.09
C ARG A 469 11.81 29.22 -13.39
N ARG A 470 11.47 30.07 -12.42
CA ARG A 470 11.50 31.53 -12.58
C ARG A 470 12.88 32.09 -12.90
N ASN A 471 13.93 31.39 -12.48
CA ASN A 471 15.32 31.83 -12.61
C ASN A 471 16.06 31.10 -13.76
N GLU A 472 15.40 30.15 -14.44
CA GLU A 472 16.00 29.37 -15.52
C GLU A 472 15.78 30.03 -16.89
N ILE A 473 16.78 29.92 -17.75
CA ILE A 473 16.74 30.43 -19.13
C ILE A 473 16.02 29.40 -20.01
N PRO A 474 15.09 29.79 -20.90
CA PRO A 474 14.49 28.86 -21.86
C PRO A 474 15.58 28.16 -22.70
N LEU A 475 15.47 26.82 -22.81
CA LEU A 475 16.45 26.00 -23.52
C LEU A 475 16.61 26.42 -24.99
N ASP A 476 15.51 26.69 -25.69
CA ASP A 476 15.52 27.04 -27.11
C ASP A 476 16.26 28.37 -27.36
N PHE A 477 16.12 29.35 -26.45
CA PHE A 477 16.86 30.61 -26.50
C PHE A 477 18.37 30.40 -26.28
N LEU A 478 18.75 29.59 -25.29
CA LEU A 478 20.14 29.25 -25.03
C LEU A 478 20.75 28.48 -26.20
N ALA A 479 20.07 27.46 -26.68
CA ALA A 479 20.53 26.63 -27.81
C ALA A 479 20.73 27.42 -29.10
N GLY A 480 19.83 28.38 -29.40
CA GLY A 480 19.97 29.28 -30.54
C GLY A 480 21.18 30.23 -30.44
N ASN A 481 21.47 30.74 -29.23
CA ASN A 481 22.63 31.58 -28.98
C ASN A 481 23.96 30.82 -29.06
N LEU A 482 24.00 29.56 -28.62
CA LEU A 482 25.18 28.72 -28.66
C LEU A 482 25.54 28.27 -30.08
N LEU A 483 24.58 28.19 -31.00
CA LEU A 483 24.86 27.98 -32.43
C LEU A 483 25.58 29.17 -33.05
N LYS A 484 25.23 30.40 -32.62
CA LYS A 484 25.84 31.62 -33.12
C LYS A 484 27.25 31.86 -32.55
N LYS A 485 27.45 31.59 -31.27
CA LYS A 485 28.73 31.71 -30.55
C LYS A 485 29.16 30.28 -30.13
N LYS A 486 29.76 29.55 -31.06
CA LYS A 486 30.19 28.16 -30.81
C LYS A 486 31.22 28.12 -29.69
N PRO A 487 30.90 27.50 -28.52
CA PRO A 487 31.89 27.22 -27.50
C PRO A 487 32.86 26.14 -27.99
N GLN A 488 33.95 25.91 -27.27
CA GLN A 488 34.83 24.80 -27.56
C GLN A 488 34.08 23.48 -27.37
N LEU A 489 34.05 22.64 -28.41
CA LEU A 489 33.41 21.33 -28.36
C LEU A 489 34.41 20.29 -27.88
N VAL A 490 33.94 19.38 -27.02
CA VAL A 490 34.66 18.17 -26.57
C VAL A 490 33.93 16.93 -27.09
N SER A 491 34.67 15.90 -27.40
CA SER A 491 34.09 14.64 -27.92
C SER A 491 33.21 13.95 -26.90
N GLY A 492 32.18 13.26 -27.39
CA GLY A 492 31.27 12.45 -26.59
C GLY A 492 29.90 13.09 -26.32
N THR A 493 29.12 12.43 -25.46
CA THR A 493 27.73 12.81 -25.15
C THR A 493 27.62 13.27 -23.71
N ALA A 494 26.99 14.43 -23.47
CA ALA A 494 26.59 14.89 -22.17
C ALA A 494 25.07 14.73 -21.99
N VAL A 495 24.66 14.05 -20.94
CA VAL A 495 23.24 13.89 -20.55
C VAL A 495 22.98 14.72 -19.30
N PHE A 496 22.20 15.80 -19.43
CA PHE A 496 21.83 16.70 -18.32
C PHE A 496 20.45 16.31 -17.79
N LEU A 497 20.39 15.80 -16.56
CA LEU A 497 19.13 15.46 -15.92
C LEU A 497 18.45 16.72 -15.38
N THR A 498 17.17 16.88 -15.72
CA THR A 498 16.34 17.99 -15.27
C THR A 498 14.89 17.57 -15.01
N SER A 499 14.22 18.31 -14.16
CA SER A 499 12.76 18.17 -13.94
C SER A 499 11.92 18.98 -14.93
N ASP A 500 12.52 20.01 -15.59
CA ASP A 500 11.87 20.82 -16.62
C ASP A 500 12.65 20.73 -17.93
N PRO A 501 12.16 20.01 -18.96
CA PRO A 501 12.85 19.84 -20.22
C PRO A 501 12.82 21.10 -21.10
N LEU A 502 12.02 22.11 -20.76
CA LEU A 502 11.91 23.38 -21.51
C LEU A 502 12.92 24.42 -21.06
N SER A 503 13.51 24.25 -19.89
CA SER A 503 14.49 25.15 -19.30
C SER A 503 15.91 24.59 -19.43
N ALA A 504 16.90 25.48 -19.54
CA ALA A 504 18.31 25.10 -19.52
C ALA A 504 18.68 24.53 -18.14
N PRO A 505 19.15 23.26 -18.04
CA PRO A 505 19.52 22.68 -16.76
C PRO A 505 20.59 23.49 -16.02
N THR A 506 20.45 23.63 -14.71
CA THR A 506 21.44 24.34 -13.89
C THR A 506 22.85 23.76 -14.05
N ALA A 507 22.98 22.43 -14.20
CA ALA A 507 24.25 21.77 -14.43
C ALA A 507 24.89 22.20 -15.77
N LEU A 508 24.10 22.34 -16.85
CA LEU A 508 24.56 22.85 -18.13
C LEU A 508 25.06 24.30 -18.00
N MET A 509 24.29 25.15 -17.31
CA MET A 509 24.67 26.57 -17.11
C MET A 509 25.96 26.71 -16.32
N HIS A 510 26.17 25.90 -15.30
CA HIS A 510 27.42 25.86 -14.53
C HIS A 510 28.59 25.35 -15.37
N SER A 511 28.41 24.30 -16.18
CA SER A 511 29.42 23.80 -17.09
C SER A 511 29.87 24.88 -18.09
N LEU A 512 28.93 25.56 -18.73
CA LEU A 512 29.22 26.65 -19.66
C LEU A 512 29.90 27.85 -19.00
N LYS A 513 29.48 28.22 -17.76
CA LYS A 513 30.04 29.35 -17.03
C LYS A 513 31.48 29.11 -16.55
N HIS A 514 31.76 27.90 -16.04
CA HIS A 514 33.03 27.62 -15.36
C HIS A 514 34.02 26.88 -16.24
N TYR A 515 33.58 25.85 -17.01
CA TYR A 515 34.47 25.08 -17.89
C TYR A 515 34.54 25.65 -19.31
N LYS A 516 33.52 26.42 -19.75
CA LYS A 516 33.45 27.08 -21.07
C LYS A 516 33.49 26.11 -22.26
N VAL A 517 33.14 24.85 -22.02
CA VAL A 517 33.08 23.79 -23.03
C VAL A 517 31.68 23.24 -23.18
N LEU A 518 31.38 22.64 -24.32
CA LEU A 518 30.16 21.92 -24.63
C LEU A 518 30.52 20.59 -25.27
N HIS A 519 29.73 19.55 -25.08
CA HIS A 519 29.93 18.27 -25.75
C HIS A 519 29.38 18.34 -27.20
N GLU A 520 29.87 17.45 -28.04
CA GLU A 520 29.37 17.34 -29.43
C GLU A 520 27.87 16.99 -29.43
N GLN A 521 27.42 16.15 -28.50
CA GLN A 521 26.02 15.83 -28.32
C GLN A 521 25.59 16.18 -26.89
N ASN A 522 24.54 16.98 -26.75
CA ASN A 522 24.01 17.37 -25.44
C ASN A 522 22.55 16.99 -25.36
N VAL A 523 22.22 16.13 -24.38
CA VAL A 523 20.88 15.61 -24.17
C VAL A 523 20.29 16.19 -22.90
N ILE A 524 19.16 16.85 -23.05
CA ILE A 524 18.36 17.34 -21.91
C ILE A 524 17.36 16.24 -21.57
N LEU A 525 17.63 15.53 -20.47
CA LEU A 525 16.87 14.35 -20.06
C LEU A 525 15.92 14.68 -18.94
N SER A 526 14.64 14.41 -19.15
CA SER A 526 13.61 14.45 -18.10
C SER A 526 13.01 13.08 -17.85
N VAL A 527 12.71 12.79 -16.58
CA VAL A 527 12.01 11.57 -16.16
C VAL A 527 10.65 11.95 -15.62
N VAL A 528 9.61 11.36 -16.21
CA VAL A 528 8.21 11.61 -15.86
C VAL A 528 7.57 10.33 -15.37
N THR A 529 6.82 10.40 -14.26
CA THR A 529 6.01 9.28 -13.78
C THR A 529 4.60 9.37 -14.36
N ALA A 530 4.20 8.31 -15.05
CA ALA A 530 2.84 8.17 -15.59
C ALA A 530 1.85 7.78 -14.48
N PRO A 531 0.56 8.12 -14.64
CA PRO A 531 -0.50 7.69 -13.72
C PRO A 531 -0.85 6.20 -13.81
N GLN A 532 -0.16 5.44 -14.65
CA GLN A 532 -0.30 4.00 -14.83
C GLN A 532 0.87 3.26 -14.18
N PRO A 533 0.68 1.99 -13.72
CA PRO A 533 1.73 1.23 -13.03
C PRO A 533 2.95 0.96 -13.88
N VAL A 534 2.74 0.53 -15.12
CA VAL A 534 3.79 0.16 -16.08
C VAL A 534 3.56 0.85 -17.40
N VAL A 535 4.65 1.32 -18.03
CA VAL A 535 4.64 1.96 -19.36
C VAL A 535 5.29 1.02 -20.36
N PRO A 536 4.62 0.68 -21.48
CA PRO A 536 5.23 -0.10 -22.55
C PRO A 536 6.46 0.59 -23.14
N ASP A 537 7.41 -0.18 -23.62
CA ASP A 537 8.65 0.36 -24.22
C ASP A 537 8.38 1.27 -25.44
N SER A 538 7.26 1.07 -26.15
CA SER A 538 6.82 1.95 -27.23
C SER A 538 6.55 3.39 -26.78
N ASP A 539 6.02 3.58 -25.58
CA ASP A 539 5.58 4.86 -25.05
C ASP A 539 6.58 5.44 -24.03
N ARG A 540 7.66 4.68 -23.76
CA ARG A 540 8.65 5.00 -22.73
C ARG A 540 9.53 6.17 -23.10
N VAL A 541 9.83 6.34 -24.38
CA VAL A 541 10.82 7.32 -24.84
C VAL A 541 10.18 8.27 -25.85
N LYS A 542 10.30 9.58 -25.57
CA LYS A 542 9.98 10.63 -26.53
C LYS A 542 11.26 11.44 -26.80
N MET A 543 11.70 11.45 -28.04
CA MET A 543 12.86 12.23 -28.50
C MET A 543 12.40 13.41 -29.33
N GLU A 544 13.04 14.56 -29.13
CA GLU A 544 12.80 15.80 -29.86
C GLU A 544 14.12 16.51 -30.10
N THR A 545 14.48 16.70 -31.37
CA THR A 545 15.69 17.44 -31.76
C THR A 545 15.42 18.93 -31.62
N VAL A 546 16.19 19.62 -30.76
CA VAL A 546 16.12 21.08 -30.58
C VAL A 546 16.94 21.76 -31.66
N ASN A 547 18.19 21.31 -31.87
CA ASN A 547 19.09 21.74 -32.92
C ASN A 547 20.25 20.73 -33.09
N GLU A 548 21.28 21.07 -33.87
CA GLU A 548 22.44 20.21 -34.14
C GLU A 548 23.21 19.79 -32.88
N LEU A 549 23.20 20.62 -31.83
CA LEU A 549 23.94 20.41 -30.57
C LEU A 549 23.10 19.85 -29.43
N PHE A 550 21.76 20.02 -29.48
CA PHE A 550 20.86 19.70 -28.38
C PHE A 550 19.70 18.80 -28.80
N MET A 551 19.49 17.77 -28.01
CA MET A 551 18.35 16.88 -28.11
C MET A 551 17.60 16.87 -26.77
N ARG A 552 16.28 16.87 -26.79
CA ARG A 552 15.41 16.70 -25.63
C ARG A 552 14.92 15.26 -25.61
N VAL A 553 15.10 14.58 -24.47
CA VAL A 553 14.62 13.22 -24.26
C VAL A 553 13.74 13.20 -23.01
N THR A 554 12.53 12.70 -23.17
CA THR A 554 11.62 12.47 -22.03
C THR A 554 11.45 10.96 -21.86
N LEU A 555 11.83 10.45 -20.70
CA LEU A 555 11.61 9.07 -20.30
C LEU A 555 10.38 8.99 -19.42
N THR A 556 9.43 8.14 -19.76
CA THR A 556 8.19 7.93 -19.01
C THR A 556 8.24 6.56 -18.35
N PHE A 557 8.07 6.53 -17.02
CA PHE A 557 7.99 5.31 -16.23
C PHE A 557 6.66 5.22 -15.51
N GLY A 558 6.14 4.03 -15.32
CA GLY A 558 4.98 3.80 -14.46
C GLY A 558 5.33 3.95 -12.98
N TYR A 559 4.32 4.20 -12.14
CA TYR A 559 4.55 4.37 -10.70
C TYR A 559 4.90 3.07 -9.96
N MET A 560 4.83 1.91 -10.61
CA MET A 560 5.29 0.63 -10.10
C MET A 560 6.65 0.21 -10.67
N GLU A 561 7.21 1.00 -11.59
CA GLU A 561 8.52 0.73 -12.18
C GLU A 561 9.63 1.42 -11.40
N GLN A 562 10.80 0.79 -11.40
CA GLN A 562 12.03 1.45 -10.95
C GLN A 562 12.70 2.11 -12.16
N PRO A 563 12.91 3.43 -12.12
CA PRO A 563 13.53 4.13 -13.24
C PRO A 563 14.98 3.67 -13.46
N ASN A 564 15.24 3.04 -14.60
CA ASN A 564 16.58 2.68 -15.05
C ASN A 564 16.90 3.49 -16.30
N ILE A 565 17.66 4.58 -16.15
CA ILE A 565 17.99 5.50 -17.24
C ILE A 565 18.86 4.82 -18.31
N PRO A 566 19.95 4.10 -17.99
CA PRO A 566 20.77 3.42 -18.99
C PRO A 566 19.96 2.46 -19.88
N ARG A 567 19.08 1.66 -19.26
CA ARG A 567 18.22 0.72 -19.99
C ARG A 567 17.21 1.44 -20.88
N ALA A 568 16.62 2.52 -20.40
CA ALA A 568 15.67 3.32 -21.18
C ALA A 568 16.37 4.05 -22.33
N LEU A 569 17.60 4.54 -22.14
CA LEU A 569 18.40 5.15 -23.22
C LEU A 569 18.81 4.13 -24.29
N ALA A 570 18.92 2.83 -23.96
CA ALA A 570 19.16 1.79 -24.93
C ALA A 570 17.98 1.65 -25.93
N ILE A 571 16.75 2.01 -25.52
CA ILE A 571 15.58 2.06 -26.40
C ILE A 571 15.72 3.19 -27.44
N CYS A 572 16.30 4.35 -27.06
CA CYS A 572 16.57 5.45 -27.98
C CYS A 572 17.45 5.01 -29.14
N ARG A 573 18.37 4.07 -28.89
CA ARG A 573 19.23 3.49 -29.93
C ARG A 573 18.43 2.74 -31.01
N LYS A 574 17.37 2.03 -30.62
CA LYS A 574 16.46 1.36 -31.56
C LYS A 574 15.65 2.34 -32.41
N GLN A 575 15.47 3.59 -31.93
CA GLN A 575 14.77 4.67 -32.62
C GLN A 575 15.69 5.56 -33.45
N GLY A 576 16.95 5.12 -33.68
CA GLY A 576 17.89 5.78 -34.60
C GLY A 576 18.91 6.72 -33.94
N TRP A 577 18.87 6.94 -32.62
CA TRP A 577 19.88 7.73 -31.92
C TRP A 577 21.09 6.86 -31.55
N LYS A 578 22.24 7.14 -32.15
CA LYS A 578 23.49 6.44 -31.81
C LYS A 578 24.04 6.99 -30.52
N PHE A 579 23.88 6.21 -29.49
CA PHE A 579 24.30 6.50 -28.12
C PHE A 579 25.30 5.43 -27.64
N ASP A 580 26.44 5.86 -27.11
CA ASP A 580 27.42 4.98 -26.49
C ASP A 580 27.59 5.37 -25.03
N ILE A 581 27.20 4.48 -24.10
CA ILE A 581 27.28 4.71 -22.68
C ILE A 581 28.72 4.91 -22.19
N MET A 582 29.71 4.32 -22.91
CA MET A 582 31.11 4.41 -22.52
C MET A 582 31.71 5.80 -22.75
N THR A 583 31.16 6.55 -23.70
CA THR A 583 31.57 7.93 -24.01
C THR A 583 30.61 8.98 -23.47
N THR A 584 29.62 8.55 -22.67
CA THR A 584 28.58 9.42 -22.11
C THR A 584 28.89 9.83 -20.68
N SER A 585 28.73 11.12 -20.39
CA SER A 585 28.77 11.68 -19.05
C SER A 585 27.40 12.16 -18.61
N PHE A 586 26.98 11.76 -17.42
CA PHE A 586 25.69 12.17 -16.83
C PHE A 586 25.91 13.32 -15.86
N PHE A 587 25.28 14.45 -16.13
CA PHE A 587 25.37 15.65 -15.30
C PHE A 587 24.11 15.79 -14.43
N LEU A 588 24.28 15.74 -13.11
CA LEU A 588 23.22 15.87 -12.13
C LEU A 588 23.39 17.16 -11.34
N SER A 589 22.27 17.83 -11.06
CA SER A 589 22.26 18.98 -10.15
C SER A 589 21.91 18.53 -8.73
N ARG A 590 22.88 18.57 -7.81
CA ARG A 590 22.64 18.33 -6.38
C ARG A 590 22.25 19.63 -5.69
N ARG A 591 21.00 19.74 -5.22
CA ARG A 591 20.49 20.96 -4.60
C ARG A 591 20.65 20.89 -3.09
N SER A 592 21.41 21.85 -2.52
CA SER A 592 21.46 22.09 -1.07
C SER A 592 20.42 23.14 -0.70
N LEU A 593 19.44 22.76 0.12
CA LEU A 593 18.34 23.63 0.51
C LEU A 593 18.68 24.41 1.79
N LYS A 594 18.45 25.72 1.78
CA LYS A 594 18.54 26.58 2.96
C LYS A 594 17.22 27.29 3.22
N ALA A 595 16.80 27.36 4.49
CA ALA A 595 15.63 28.12 4.88
C ALA A 595 15.87 29.64 4.64
N SER A 596 14.84 30.30 4.09
CA SER A 596 14.84 31.75 3.84
C SER A 596 13.68 32.39 4.58
N PRO A 597 13.86 33.60 5.15
CA PRO A 597 12.78 34.34 5.82
C PRO A 597 11.60 34.67 4.89
N ASN A 598 11.84 34.76 3.59
CA ASN A 598 10.85 35.10 2.56
C ASN A 598 10.37 33.85 1.80
N SER A 599 10.22 32.72 2.48
CA SER A 599 9.68 31.53 1.89
C SER A 599 8.15 31.63 1.74
N GLY A 600 7.60 30.92 0.75
CA GLY A 600 6.14 30.81 0.56
C GLY A 600 5.48 29.82 1.54
N MET A 601 6.23 29.28 2.50
CA MET A 601 5.79 28.32 3.51
C MET A 601 6.13 28.83 4.93
N PRO A 602 5.38 28.39 5.97
CA PRO A 602 5.75 28.66 7.36
C PRO A 602 7.13 28.06 7.69
N VAL A 603 7.90 28.71 8.56
CA VAL A 603 9.28 28.32 8.92
C VAL A 603 9.38 26.85 9.41
N TRP A 604 8.40 26.39 10.18
CA TRP A 604 8.37 25.00 10.64
C TRP A 604 8.23 24.02 9.47
N GLN A 605 7.42 24.38 8.46
CA GLN A 605 7.19 23.56 7.27
C GLN A 605 8.42 23.54 6.36
N ASP A 606 9.14 24.66 6.23
CA ASP A 606 10.43 24.73 5.53
C ASP A 606 11.45 23.81 6.18
N ARG A 607 11.58 23.85 7.51
CA ARG A 607 12.50 22.97 8.25
C ARG A 607 12.15 21.50 8.06
N LEU A 608 10.86 21.16 8.10
CA LEU A 608 10.39 19.80 7.86
C LEU A 608 10.69 19.35 6.42
N PHE A 609 10.40 20.21 5.42
CA PHE A 609 10.71 19.94 4.02
C PHE A 609 12.21 19.73 3.79
N ILE A 610 13.07 20.59 4.34
CA ILE A 610 14.52 20.45 4.26
C ILE A 610 14.99 19.16 4.94
N GLY A 611 14.40 18.82 6.10
CA GLY A 611 14.65 17.54 6.78
C GLY A 611 14.32 16.34 5.89
N LEU A 612 13.13 16.33 5.31
CA LEU A 612 12.69 15.28 4.37
C LEU A 612 13.59 15.22 3.12
N ALA A 613 13.99 16.38 2.57
CA ALA A 613 14.87 16.42 1.40
C ALA A 613 16.28 15.88 1.67
N ARG A 614 16.78 16.03 2.91
CA ARG A 614 18.07 15.46 3.34
C ARG A 614 18.03 13.94 3.48
N THR A 615 16.87 13.38 3.76
CA THR A 615 16.68 11.93 3.86
C THR A 615 16.46 11.25 2.50
N ALA A 616 16.32 12.03 1.42
CA ALA A 616 16.13 11.49 0.08
C ALA A 616 17.36 10.69 -0.36
N ALA A 617 17.11 9.53 -0.99
CA ALA A 617 18.13 8.72 -1.62
C ALA A 617 18.81 9.50 -2.78
N ASP A 618 20.06 9.13 -3.05
CA ASP A 618 20.83 9.73 -4.13
C ASP A 618 20.16 9.49 -5.49
N ALA A 619 20.19 10.51 -6.34
CA ALA A 619 19.63 10.42 -7.69
C ALA A 619 20.38 9.41 -8.56
N THR A 620 21.67 9.25 -8.35
CA THR A 620 22.52 8.30 -9.07
C THR A 620 22.05 6.86 -8.84
N GLU A 621 21.85 6.50 -7.59
CA GLU A 621 21.36 5.19 -7.18
C GLU A 621 19.90 4.97 -7.59
N TYR A 622 19.04 5.96 -7.34
CA TYR A 622 17.62 5.88 -7.68
C TYR A 622 17.36 5.65 -9.17
N PHE A 623 18.13 6.31 -10.05
CA PHE A 623 18.03 6.20 -11.50
C PHE A 623 18.95 5.12 -12.10
N GLN A 624 19.67 4.39 -11.27
CA GLN A 624 20.61 3.33 -11.65
C GLN A 624 21.68 3.80 -12.66
N ILE A 625 22.20 5.01 -12.47
CA ILE A 625 23.22 5.60 -13.35
C ILE A 625 24.60 5.05 -12.93
N PRO A 626 25.46 4.63 -13.90
CA PRO A 626 26.80 4.16 -13.58
C PRO A 626 27.62 5.22 -12.85
N THR A 627 28.08 4.91 -11.64
CA THR A 627 28.78 5.87 -10.74
C THR A 627 30.04 6.46 -11.35
N GLY A 628 30.80 5.69 -12.16
CA GLY A 628 31.99 6.16 -12.86
C GLY A 628 31.72 7.12 -14.04
N ARG A 629 30.46 7.45 -14.33
CA ARG A 629 30.03 8.33 -15.44
C ARG A 629 29.24 9.53 -14.99
N VAL A 630 29.18 9.78 -13.68
CA VAL A 630 28.40 10.86 -13.07
C VAL A 630 29.27 12.06 -12.74
N VAL A 631 28.79 13.25 -13.10
CA VAL A 631 29.32 14.54 -12.64
C VAL A 631 28.22 15.22 -11.85
N GLU A 632 28.41 15.36 -10.54
CA GLU A 632 27.47 16.08 -9.67
C GLU A 632 27.87 17.55 -9.53
N ILE A 633 26.95 18.43 -9.82
CA ILE A 633 27.13 19.88 -9.68
C ILE A 633 26.26 20.38 -8.51
N GLY A 634 26.95 20.79 -7.44
CA GLY A 634 26.31 21.33 -6.25
C GLY A 634 25.75 22.75 -6.46
N THR A 635 24.46 22.94 -6.18
CA THR A 635 23.83 24.26 -6.20
C THR A 635 23.10 24.51 -4.90
N GLN A 636 23.14 25.75 -4.41
CA GLN A 636 22.43 26.15 -3.20
C GLN A 636 21.16 26.91 -3.57
N VAL A 637 20.03 26.46 -3.02
CA VAL A 637 18.72 27.09 -3.21
C VAL A 637 18.16 27.49 -1.86
N ALA A 638 17.91 28.78 -1.68
CA ALA A 638 17.18 29.27 -0.51
C ALA A 638 15.68 29.03 -0.71
N ILE A 639 14.99 28.43 0.23
CA ILE A 639 13.55 28.13 0.20
C ILE A 639 12.84 28.96 1.25
#